data_672caa7b632b5bfb7ec8d0991a56fd56
#
_entry.id   672caa7b632b5bfb7ec8d0991a56fd56
#
_cell.length_a   1.000
_cell.length_b   1.000
_cell.length_c   1.000
_cell.angle_alpha   90.00
_cell.angle_beta   90.00
_cell.angle_gamma   90.00
#
_symmetry.space_group_name_H-M   'P 1'
#
loop_
_entity.id
_entity.type
_entity.pdbx_description
1 polymer ?
#
loop_
_entity_poly.entity_id
_entity_poly.type
_entity_poly.pdbx_seq_one_letter_code
_entity_poly.pdbx_strand_id
1 'polypeptide(L)'
;MKNPLLPLLLSSVVAVTISAQTVDPAAAMRWRSIGPARAGRARAAIGAPGHPSALYIGFDNGGVWRTTDYGANWTPLFDTQSTGSIGAIGIAPSNSGVIYVGTGAGIIRPDLATGNGMYRSNDSGRTWTHLGLDSTQMIAMIDVDPRNPDRLFVAALGHPYGPNAERGIYRSTDGGRTFEKVLYKDEYTSGNDVRIDPSDPNTVYAALWQQQQTFWEAASFGPDSSDWGAGGIYRSTDGGTTWTQLTDGLPPVLEANLAIAPGNPRVLYAMVASVRPSGGSGPVQFYRSSDGGAHWTLRTRAPGGPGDTTATSDPRPLTRIGGGDVPTITVDPKNENVIYSASIVMWRTEDGGASWSAVRGSPGGDDYQRIWIHPDDPNLILAVSDQGAVVSANRGDSWSDWYNQSTAAVYHVTTDNAFPYRVCSGQQDSGSICIKSRSDDGEITFNDWHPANIQEYGIAAPDPRDPDVVFGSARRSVSRYDRRTGQTAQVGPDSAARGDKYGRNVRTMPILWSPVRPDVLFYTSNVVWRSDDHARTWRRISPDLARQTWPVPASAGKYARGVTPTPRGAITALSASPRSFGVLWAGTDDGNIQVTLNGGATWTNVTPQGIQPWTRIFNIDAGHFDTRTAYAAANTLRIHDMRPHFWRTHDGGRTWTEINTGLAPDAVANSIREDSRVPGLLYAATETQVWVSFDDGDHWQSLRRNMPAISVRDIQVKDSDLVAGTHGRGFWILDDLSPLRQIAALRRAADAGQPYLLRPSSAVRVRFGTNEPTPWSPDLPAGENPPAGAVIDYFVPVDASGPVQLEIVDTTGRVVRSYSSDDPVRDPHPALDPASYDRICQKRPAAPDCGVPLYWPAPPQRLSPRAGMHRFEWDMRYEPVGGDSLQERGDVDDVGAVPHRSVHPPRAPWAPPGRYTLRLRVSGRTLTQPLVVRLDPRVKTPPAELAQLAALTREMYDLARAAHAAYVPADTATRALERASNVALTAALAMQDADVAPTAAQRAACGRARALVHGLLASRKKG
;
A
#
# COMPACT_ATOMS: atom_id res chain seq x y z
N MET A 1 75.53 -38.95 21.03
CA MET A 1 74.44 -39.67 21.67
C MET A 1 73.15 -38.97 21.36
N LYS A 2 72.28 -39.62 20.60
CA LYS A 2 71.08 -39.03 20.01
C LYS A 2 69.90 -39.32 20.95
N ASN A 3 69.16 -38.29 21.37
CA ASN A 3 67.85 -38.47 21.99
C ASN A 3 66.76 -38.20 20.95
N PRO A 4 65.72 -39.02 20.82
CA PRO A 4 64.62 -38.78 19.93
C PRO A 4 63.52 -37.94 20.66
N LEU A 5 63.07 -36.89 20.05
CA LEU A 5 61.88 -36.12 20.41
C LEU A 5 60.61 -36.84 19.94
N LEU A 6 59.69 -37.09 20.84
CA LEU A 6 58.30 -37.55 20.60
C LEU A 6 57.42 -36.34 20.21
N PRO A 7 56.63 -36.39 19.19
CA PRO A 7 55.64 -35.34 18.95
C PRO A 7 54.35 -35.59 19.74
N LEU A 8 53.95 -34.62 20.57
CA LEU A 8 52.58 -34.54 21.16
C LEU A 8 51.58 -34.15 20.11
N LEU A 9 50.67 -35.06 19.78
CA LEU A 9 49.48 -34.77 19.02
C LEU A 9 48.47 -34.03 19.94
N LEU A 10 48.34 -32.72 19.74
CA LEU A 10 47.20 -31.95 20.29
C LEU A 10 45.99 -32.22 19.42
N SER A 11 45.01 -32.96 19.94
CA SER A 11 43.68 -33.08 19.37
C SER A 11 42.90 -31.80 19.65
N SER A 12 42.82 -30.92 18.67
CA SER A 12 41.90 -29.78 18.70
C SER A 12 40.46 -30.27 18.53
N VAL A 13 39.72 -30.31 19.63
CA VAL A 13 38.26 -30.43 19.61
C VAL A 13 37.72 -29.12 19.05
N VAL A 14 37.34 -29.11 17.78
CA VAL A 14 36.54 -28.01 17.20
C VAL A 14 35.14 -28.14 17.81
N ALA A 15 34.84 -27.32 18.79
CA ALA A 15 33.50 -27.10 19.26
C ALA A 15 32.74 -26.37 18.12
N VAL A 16 31.96 -27.12 17.36
CA VAL A 16 30.95 -26.55 16.45
C VAL A 16 29.92 -25.90 17.35
N THR A 17 30.04 -24.61 17.57
CA THR A 17 28.95 -23.79 18.09
C THR A 17 27.84 -23.81 17.05
N ILE A 18 26.84 -24.67 17.25
CA ILE A 18 25.56 -24.58 16.57
C ILE A 18 24.97 -23.26 17.04
N SER A 19 25.11 -22.23 16.20
CA SER A 19 24.32 -21.00 16.34
C SER A 19 22.86 -21.42 16.35
N ALA A 20 22.17 -21.23 17.46
CA ALA A 20 20.74 -21.44 17.54
C ALA A 20 20.10 -20.57 16.46
N GLN A 21 19.56 -21.21 15.46
CA GLN A 21 18.89 -20.54 14.35
C GLN A 21 17.68 -19.83 14.96
N THR A 22 17.70 -18.50 15.03
CA THR A 22 16.59 -17.72 15.59
C THR A 22 15.37 -17.98 14.70
N VAL A 23 14.38 -18.70 15.26
CA VAL A 23 13.15 -19.00 14.50
C VAL A 23 12.41 -17.70 14.16
N ASP A 24 12.11 -17.51 12.88
CA ASP A 24 11.28 -16.42 12.40
C ASP A 24 9.81 -16.88 12.32
N PRO A 25 8.94 -16.44 13.24
CA PRO A 25 7.55 -16.87 13.28
C PRO A 25 6.74 -16.40 12.07
N ALA A 26 7.18 -15.33 11.41
CA ALA A 26 6.51 -14.78 10.25
C ALA A 26 7.01 -15.34 8.91
N ALA A 27 7.94 -16.31 8.91
CA ALA A 27 8.58 -16.81 7.67
C ALA A 27 7.58 -17.32 6.63
N ALA A 28 6.47 -17.92 7.07
CA ALA A 28 5.41 -18.42 6.21
C ALA A 28 4.23 -17.46 6.05
N MET A 29 4.30 -16.26 6.63
CA MET A 29 3.24 -15.25 6.53
C MET A 29 3.44 -14.36 5.31
N ARG A 30 2.33 -13.87 4.75
CA ARG A 30 2.31 -13.01 3.58
C ARG A 30 1.26 -11.90 3.76
N TRP A 31 1.62 -10.69 3.40
CA TRP A 31 0.68 -9.60 3.24
C TRP A 31 -0.14 -9.80 1.96
N ARG A 32 -1.43 -9.52 2.02
CA ARG A 32 -2.28 -9.39 0.83
C ARG A 32 -2.72 -7.94 0.65
N SER A 33 -2.66 -7.46 -0.58
CA SER A 33 -3.25 -6.17 -0.96
C SER A 33 -4.76 -6.35 -1.13
N ILE A 34 -5.53 -5.45 -0.53
CA ILE A 34 -6.98 -5.44 -0.73
C ILE A 34 -7.43 -4.28 -1.63
N GLY A 35 -6.48 -3.53 -2.18
CA GLY A 35 -6.76 -2.36 -3.01
C GLY A 35 -6.95 -1.07 -2.20
N PRO A 36 -7.72 -0.10 -2.70
CA PRO A 36 -8.50 -0.13 -3.94
C PRO A 36 -7.62 -0.09 -5.19
N ALA A 37 -8.15 -0.58 -6.31
CA ALA A 37 -7.56 -0.39 -7.63
C ALA A 37 -7.80 1.05 -8.13
N ARG A 38 -7.47 2.04 -7.30
CA ARG A 38 -7.59 3.47 -7.58
C ARG A 38 -6.24 4.13 -7.40
N ALA A 39 -5.84 4.95 -8.39
CA ALA A 39 -4.53 5.57 -8.39
C ALA A 39 -4.40 6.68 -7.34
N GLY A 40 -3.14 6.98 -6.98
CA GLY A 40 -2.70 8.15 -6.24
C GLY A 40 -1.80 9.02 -7.10
N ARG A 41 -1.11 9.99 -6.48
CA ARG A 41 -0.29 10.98 -7.17
C ARG A 41 0.83 10.34 -7.97
N ALA A 42 0.81 10.56 -9.29
CA ALA A 42 1.90 10.23 -10.20
C ALA A 42 2.68 11.49 -10.59
N ARG A 43 4.01 11.44 -10.54
CA ARG A 43 4.89 12.59 -10.81
C ARG A 43 5.68 12.45 -12.10
N ALA A 44 6.20 11.27 -12.40
CA ALA A 44 7.02 11.02 -13.58
C ALA A 44 6.22 10.34 -14.68
N ALA A 45 6.43 10.75 -15.94
CA ALA A 45 5.76 10.20 -17.11
C ALA A 45 6.71 10.21 -18.31
N ILE A 46 6.94 9.05 -18.95
CA ILE A 46 7.79 8.93 -20.13
C ILE A 46 7.42 7.68 -20.93
N GLY A 47 7.55 7.75 -22.28
CA GLY A 47 7.40 6.60 -23.16
C GLY A 47 8.76 6.08 -23.65
N ALA A 48 8.82 4.80 -24.01
CA ALA A 48 10.00 4.16 -24.55
C ALA A 48 10.13 4.46 -26.05
N PRO A 49 11.22 5.09 -26.51
CA PRO A 49 11.48 5.31 -27.93
C PRO A 49 11.42 4.02 -28.74
N GLY A 50 10.74 4.04 -29.87
CA GLY A 50 10.57 2.87 -30.75
C GLY A 50 9.57 1.82 -30.28
N HIS A 51 8.95 2.00 -29.11
CA HIS A 51 7.93 1.11 -28.53
C HIS A 51 6.73 1.92 -28.06
N PRO A 52 5.81 2.32 -28.94
CA PRO A 52 4.77 3.30 -28.63
C PRO A 52 3.80 2.88 -27.51
N SER A 53 3.58 1.59 -27.32
CA SER A 53 2.75 1.07 -26.22
C SER A 53 3.46 0.98 -24.87
N ALA A 54 4.83 1.05 -24.86
CA ALA A 54 5.62 0.92 -23.65
C ALA A 54 5.76 2.28 -22.96
N LEU A 55 4.95 2.53 -21.95
CA LEU A 55 4.93 3.76 -21.18
C LEU A 55 5.28 3.48 -19.72
N TYR A 56 6.00 4.41 -19.09
CA TYR A 56 6.45 4.32 -17.71
C TYR A 56 5.96 5.50 -16.91
N ILE A 57 5.53 5.22 -15.69
CA ILE A 57 5.09 6.24 -14.73
C ILE A 57 5.76 6.02 -13.39
N GLY A 58 5.97 7.11 -12.65
CA GLY A 58 6.49 7.10 -11.30
C GLY A 58 5.54 7.79 -10.35
N PHE A 59 5.23 7.12 -9.25
CA PHE A 59 4.36 7.66 -8.19
C PHE A 59 5.19 8.22 -7.03
N ASP A 60 4.68 9.24 -6.37
CA ASP A 60 5.34 9.87 -5.22
C ASP A 60 5.75 8.87 -4.14
N ASN A 61 4.94 7.83 -3.93
CA ASN A 61 5.18 6.75 -2.97
C ASN A 61 4.72 5.38 -3.48
N GLY A 62 4.40 5.23 -4.76
CA GLY A 62 3.83 4.01 -5.33
C GLY A 62 4.80 3.20 -6.20
N GLY A 63 6.06 3.64 -6.34
CA GLY A 63 7.06 2.99 -7.18
C GLY A 63 6.95 3.33 -8.66
N VAL A 64 7.70 2.59 -9.48
CA VAL A 64 7.69 2.70 -10.94
C VAL A 64 6.77 1.63 -11.52
N TRP A 65 5.93 2.03 -12.48
CA TRP A 65 5.02 1.14 -13.18
C TRP A 65 5.20 1.26 -14.69
N ARG A 66 4.88 0.18 -15.41
CA ARG A 66 4.91 0.12 -16.86
C ARG A 66 3.62 -0.42 -17.43
N THR A 67 3.16 0.16 -18.52
CA THR A 67 2.19 -0.43 -19.44
C THR A 67 2.84 -0.83 -20.74
N THR A 68 2.28 -1.81 -21.44
CA THR A 68 2.64 -2.19 -22.83
C THR A 68 1.40 -2.30 -23.73
N ASP A 69 0.27 -1.77 -23.26
CA ASP A 69 -1.04 -1.85 -23.90
C ASP A 69 -1.80 -0.51 -23.82
N TYR A 70 -1.05 0.61 -23.92
CA TYR A 70 -1.59 1.98 -23.92
C TYR A 70 -2.37 2.35 -22.64
N GLY A 71 -1.97 1.79 -21.49
CA GLY A 71 -2.55 2.11 -20.20
C GLY A 71 -3.78 1.29 -19.82
N ALA A 72 -4.10 0.23 -20.58
CA ALA A 72 -5.16 -0.71 -20.19
C ALA A 72 -4.74 -1.46 -18.91
N ASN A 73 -3.47 -1.92 -18.87
CA ASN A 73 -2.89 -2.58 -17.69
C ASN A 73 -1.56 -1.96 -17.30
N TRP A 74 -1.26 -2.00 -15.99
CA TRP A 74 -0.03 -1.48 -15.43
C TRP A 74 0.63 -2.51 -14.52
N THR A 75 1.95 -2.70 -14.70
CA THR A 75 2.76 -3.64 -13.93
C THR A 75 3.78 -2.89 -13.09
N PRO A 76 3.88 -3.14 -11.76
CA PRO A 76 4.91 -2.55 -10.93
C PRO A 76 6.29 -3.15 -11.25
N LEU A 77 7.32 -2.29 -11.29
CA LEU A 77 8.69 -2.69 -11.62
C LEU A 77 9.71 -2.42 -10.49
N PHE A 78 9.31 -1.75 -9.42
CA PHE A 78 10.22 -1.21 -8.42
C PHE A 78 10.04 -1.79 -7.01
N ASP A 79 9.17 -2.77 -6.84
CA ASP A 79 8.71 -3.30 -5.54
C ASP A 79 9.83 -3.94 -4.70
N THR A 80 10.91 -4.41 -5.33
CA THR A 80 12.05 -5.02 -4.65
C THR A 80 13.06 -4.00 -4.12
N GLN A 81 12.94 -2.72 -4.51
CA GLN A 81 13.86 -1.68 -4.11
C GLN A 81 13.60 -1.19 -2.68
N SER A 82 14.49 -0.35 -2.15
CA SER A 82 14.44 0.12 -0.76
C SER A 82 13.54 1.34 -0.56
N THR A 83 13.05 1.95 -1.64
CA THR A 83 12.11 3.08 -1.61
C THR A 83 11.07 2.94 -2.71
N GLY A 84 9.87 3.49 -2.49
CA GLY A 84 8.81 3.62 -3.50
C GLY A 84 8.53 5.07 -3.91
N SER A 85 9.30 6.03 -3.40
CA SER A 85 9.10 7.46 -3.73
C SER A 85 9.84 7.81 -5.01
N ILE A 86 9.12 8.23 -6.07
CA ILE A 86 9.69 8.48 -7.41
C ILE A 86 9.38 9.91 -7.85
N GLY A 87 10.45 10.68 -8.16
CA GLY A 87 10.33 12.05 -8.66
C GLY A 87 10.55 12.18 -10.17
N ALA A 88 11.45 11.36 -10.74
CA ALA A 88 11.79 11.46 -12.15
C ALA A 88 12.13 10.11 -12.78
N ILE A 89 11.84 9.98 -14.07
CA ILE A 89 12.25 8.84 -14.89
C ILE A 89 12.86 9.40 -16.19
N GLY A 90 14.06 8.93 -16.56
CA GLY A 90 14.71 9.21 -17.84
C GLY A 90 14.95 7.92 -18.62
N ILE A 91 14.58 7.88 -19.90
CA ILE A 91 14.85 6.76 -20.80
C ILE A 91 15.82 7.23 -21.88
N ALA A 92 16.86 6.43 -22.16
CA ALA A 92 17.81 6.78 -23.20
C ALA A 92 17.18 6.66 -24.60
N PRO A 93 17.12 7.77 -25.39
CA PRO A 93 16.50 7.71 -26.72
C PRO A 93 17.19 6.74 -27.68
N SER A 94 18.50 6.54 -27.56
CA SER A 94 19.28 5.61 -28.38
C SER A 94 19.19 4.14 -27.93
N ASN A 95 18.68 3.87 -26.70
CA ASN A 95 18.53 2.51 -26.16
C ASN A 95 17.43 2.47 -25.11
N SER A 96 16.20 2.17 -25.53
CA SER A 96 15.01 2.14 -24.67
C SER A 96 15.07 1.11 -23.52
N GLY A 97 16.05 0.18 -23.55
CA GLY A 97 16.33 -0.73 -22.42
C GLY A 97 17.01 -0.04 -21.23
N VAL A 98 17.67 1.12 -21.46
CA VAL A 98 18.36 1.88 -20.43
C VAL A 98 17.41 2.92 -19.83
N ILE A 99 17.10 2.73 -18.55
CA ILE A 99 16.18 3.59 -17.78
C ILE A 99 16.90 4.07 -16.53
N TYR A 100 16.76 5.34 -16.23
CA TYR A 100 17.19 5.97 -14.99
C TYR A 100 15.99 6.40 -14.18
N VAL A 101 16.04 6.20 -12.86
CA VAL A 101 15.02 6.62 -11.90
C VAL A 101 15.65 7.47 -10.83
N GLY A 102 15.10 8.65 -10.62
CA GLY A 102 15.41 9.53 -9.52
C GLY A 102 14.33 9.43 -8.44
N THR A 103 14.76 9.16 -7.22
CA THR A 103 13.87 8.93 -6.09
C THR A 103 13.59 10.19 -5.27
N GLY A 104 12.60 10.12 -4.36
CA GLY A 104 12.00 11.28 -3.71
C GLY A 104 10.99 11.96 -4.63
N ALA A 105 9.92 12.51 -4.07
CA ALA A 105 8.73 12.93 -4.84
C ALA A 105 8.98 14.02 -5.91
N GLY A 106 10.13 14.68 -5.89
CA GLY A 106 10.50 15.69 -6.90
C GLY A 106 9.65 16.96 -6.86
N ILE A 107 8.90 17.20 -5.80
CA ILE A 107 8.12 18.40 -5.50
C ILE A 107 8.13 18.66 -3.99
N ILE A 108 7.75 19.89 -3.60
CA ILE A 108 7.68 20.28 -2.19
C ILE A 108 6.26 20.15 -1.66
N ARG A 109 6.07 19.20 -0.73
CA ARG A 109 4.80 18.94 -0.02
C ARG A 109 5.10 18.46 1.40
N PRO A 110 4.21 18.71 2.37
CA PRO A 110 4.45 18.35 3.79
C PRO A 110 4.21 16.87 4.11
N ASP A 111 3.76 16.07 3.18
CA ASP A 111 3.27 14.70 3.34
C ASP A 111 4.01 13.67 2.47
N LEU A 112 5.07 14.07 1.78
CA LEU A 112 5.82 13.20 0.88
C LEU A 112 7.01 12.54 1.55
N ALA A 113 7.29 11.29 1.15
CA ALA A 113 8.48 10.58 1.55
C ALA A 113 9.69 11.05 0.75
N THR A 114 10.84 11.04 1.39
CA THR A 114 12.13 11.25 0.74
C THR A 114 12.58 9.99 -0.01
N GLY A 115 13.49 10.17 -0.97
CA GLY A 115 14.14 9.09 -1.67
C GLY A 115 15.56 8.83 -1.16
N ASN A 116 16.25 7.94 -1.87
CA ASN A 116 17.63 7.55 -1.60
C ASN A 116 18.50 7.56 -2.87
N GLY A 117 18.34 8.59 -3.71
CA GLY A 117 19.18 8.84 -4.86
C GLY A 117 18.70 8.22 -6.16
N MET A 118 19.63 7.71 -6.93
CA MET A 118 19.45 7.30 -8.32
C MET A 118 19.51 5.78 -8.51
N TYR A 119 18.74 5.30 -9.49
CA TYR A 119 18.76 3.90 -9.95
C TYR A 119 18.87 3.82 -11.46
N ARG A 120 19.45 2.70 -11.96
CA ARG A 120 19.55 2.38 -13.39
C ARG A 120 19.03 0.96 -13.64
N SER A 121 18.31 0.81 -14.72
CA SER A 121 18.01 -0.47 -15.38
C SER A 121 18.66 -0.51 -16.75
N ASN A 122 19.08 -1.71 -17.20
CA ASN A 122 19.56 -1.97 -18.56
C ASN A 122 18.65 -2.97 -19.33
N ASP A 123 17.51 -3.31 -18.75
CA ASP A 123 16.63 -4.38 -19.23
C ASP A 123 15.15 -3.98 -19.18
N SER A 124 14.87 -2.69 -19.45
CA SER A 124 13.50 -2.11 -19.46
C SER A 124 12.80 -2.20 -18.10
N GLY A 125 13.55 -2.09 -17.02
CA GLY A 125 13.02 -2.04 -15.65
C GLY A 125 12.83 -3.39 -14.97
N ARG A 126 13.33 -4.50 -15.54
CA ARG A 126 13.25 -5.82 -14.90
C ARG A 126 14.20 -5.95 -13.72
N THR A 127 15.40 -5.38 -13.84
CA THR A 127 16.37 -5.31 -12.75
C THR A 127 16.91 -3.90 -12.58
N TRP A 128 17.33 -3.57 -11.36
CA TRP A 128 17.77 -2.23 -10.99
C TRP A 128 19.10 -2.26 -10.25
N THR A 129 19.96 -1.30 -10.56
CA THR A 129 21.21 -1.02 -9.85
C THR A 129 21.11 0.34 -9.20
N HIS A 130 21.37 0.42 -7.90
CA HIS A 130 21.47 1.68 -7.17
C HIS A 130 22.78 2.39 -7.51
N LEU A 131 22.72 3.71 -7.76
CA LEU A 131 23.83 4.51 -8.30
C LEU A 131 24.38 5.56 -7.31
N GLY A 132 23.76 5.72 -6.13
CA GLY A 132 24.11 6.77 -5.17
C GLY A 132 23.32 8.06 -5.35
N LEU A 133 23.88 9.21 -4.94
CA LEU A 133 23.19 10.49 -4.70
C LEU A 133 22.14 10.41 -3.58
N ASP A 134 22.33 9.55 -2.59
CA ASP A 134 21.37 9.26 -1.51
C ASP A 134 21.01 10.51 -0.71
N SER A 135 21.99 11.37 -0.46
CA SER A 135 21.82 12.60 0.32
C SER A 135 21.05 13.70 -0.42
N THR A 136 20.75 13.53 -1.71
CA THR A 136 19.89 14.49 -2.42
C THR A 136 18.44 14.44 -1.96
N GLN A 137 17.98 13.33 -1.45
CA GLN A 137 16.63 13.04 -0.97
C GLN A 137 15.48 13.25 -1.97
N MET A 138 15.59 14.19 -2.91
CA MET A 138 14.58 14.45 -3.94
C MET A 138 15.19 14.81 -5.28
N ILE A 139 14.73 14.17 -6.34
CA ILE A 139 15.16 14.40 -7.72
C ILE A 139 13.93 14.78 -8.55
N ALA A 140 13.98 15.97 -9.16
CA ALA A 140 12.85 16.55 -9.89
C ALA A 140 12.82 16.19 -11.37
N MET A 141 14.01 16.05 -12.01
CA MET A 141 14.12 15.78 -13.44
C MET A 141 15.39 15.03 -13.79
N ILE A 142 15.27 14.13 -14.77
CA ILE A 142 16.37 13.43 -15.43
C ILE A 142 16.19 13.63 -16.92
N ASP A 143 17.26 14.03 -17.62
CA ASP A 143 17.30 14.03 -19.07
C ASP A 143 18.54 13.29 -19.57
N VAL A 144 18.35 12.37 -20.52
CA VAL A 144 19.38 11.47 -21.03
C VAL A 144 19.77 11.91 -22.44
N ASP A 145 21.08 11.96 -22.70
CA ASP A 145 21.61 12.30 -24.00
C ASP A 145 21.01 11.41 -25.10
N PRO A 146 20.44 11.99 -26.17
CA PRO A 146 19.76 11.23 -27.20
C PRO A 146 20.70 10.29 -27.99
N ARG A 147 22.02 10.52 -27.95
CA ARG A 147 23.03 9.75 -28.67
C ARG A 147 23.86 8.83 -27.79
N ASN A 148 23.93 9.11 -26.47
CA ASN A 148 24.76 8.38 -25.55
C ASN A 148 23.97 8.00 -24.28
N PRO A 149 23.56 6.72 -24.14
CA PRO A 149 22.76 6.27 -22.98
C PRO A 149 23.48 6.41 -21.64
N ASP A 150 24.81 6.58 -21.65
CA ASP A 150 25.63 6.71 -20.42
C ASP A 150 25.84 8.17 -20.01
N ARG A 151 25.39 9.13 -20.80
CA ARG A 151 25.43 10.56 -20.45
C ARG A 151 24.05 11.08 -20.08
N LEU A 152 23.95 11.69 -18.90
CA LEU A 152 22.68 12.22 -18.39
C LEU A 152 22.90 13.44 -17.50
N PHE A 153 21.84 14.24 -17.35
CA PHE A 153 21.75 15.32 -16.39
C PHE A 153 20.62 15.05 -15.39
N VAL A 154 20.84 15.46 -14.14
CA VAL A 154 19.92 15.25 -13.02
C VAL A 154 19.70 16.58 -12.32
N ALA A 155 18.43 16.99 -12.19
CA ALA A 155 18.02 18.13 -11.39
C ALA A 155 17.66 17.65 -9.97
N ALA A 156 18.52 17.99 -9.00
CA ALA A 156 18.35 17.59 -7.61
C ALA A 156 17.71 18.72 -6.80
N LEU A 157 16.51 18.48 -6.26
CA LEU A 157 15.85 19.40 -5.34
C LEU A 157 16.56 19.47 -3.98
N GLY A 158 17.22 18.39 -3.57
CA GLY A 158 17.87 18.30 -2.27
C GLY A 158 16.88 18.03 -1.13
N HIS A 159 17.30 18.27 0.09
CA HIS A 159 16.48 18.07 1.28
C HIS A 159 15.27 19.02 1.29
N PRO A 160 14.06 18.52 1.58
CA PRO A 160 12.87 19.38 1.62
C PRO A 160 12.87 20.32 2.84
N TYR A 161 13.46 19.92 3.97
CA TYR A 161 13.31 20.60 5.28
C TYR A 161 14.60 21.26 5.80
N GLY A 162 15.45 21.75 4.98
CA GLY A 162 16.65 22.43 5.48
C GLY A 162 17.55 22.92 4.35
N PRO A 163 18.55 23.72 4.67
CA PRO A 163 19.62 24.03 3.76
C PRO A 163 20.39 22.76 3.41
N ASN A 164 20.85 22.64 2.16
CA ASN A 164 21.45 21.41 1.67
C ASN A 164 22.43 21.65 0.52
N ALA A 165 23.66 21.23 0.71
CA ALA A 165 24.71 21.42 -0.28
C ALA A 165 24.57 20.52 -1.52
N GLU A 166 23.73 19.48 -1.48
CA GLU A 166 23.50 18.53 -2.58
C GLU A 166 22.47 19.02 -3.61
N ARG A 167 21.93 20.22 -3.46
CA ARG A 167 21.06 20.87 -4.45
C ARG A 167 21.82 21.23 -5.72
N GLY A 168 21.11 21.35 -6.86
CA GLY A 168 21.66 21.81 -8.14
C GLY A 168 21.50 20.83 -9.27
N ILE A 169 22.30 21.01 -10.32
CA ILE A 169 22.32 20.13 -11.49
C ILE A 169 23.57 19.25 -11.46
N TYR A 170 23.38 17.96 -11.64
CA TYR A 170 24.44 16.97 -11.76
C TYR A 170 24.52 16.43 -13.17
N ARG A 171 25.74 16.04 -13.60
CA ARG A 171 26.04 15.35 -14.83
C ARG A 171 26.71 14.01 -14.54
N SER A 172 26.34 12.98 -15.26
CA SER A 172 27.13 11.76 -15.40
C SER A 172 27.49 11.55 -16.86
N THR A 173 28.66 10.98 -17.13
CA THR A 173 29.14 10.58 -18.46
C THR A 173 29.51 9.11 -18.56
N ASP A 174 29.27 8.35 -17.49
CA ASP A 174 29.66 6.96 -17.30
C ASP A 174 28.50 6.04 -16.89
N GLY A 175 27.27 6.46 -17.18
CA GLY A 175 26.07 5.69 -16.87
C GLY A 175 25.65 5.74 -15.41
N GLY A 176 26.02 6.81 -14.70
CA GLY A 176 25.65 7.02 -13.30
C GLY A 176 26.61 6.38 -12.32
N ARG A 177 27.78 5.88 -12.74
CA ARG A 177 28.80 5.40 -11.78
C ARG A 177 29.40 6.54 -10.99
N THR A 178 29.53 7.70 -11.63
CA THR A 178 29.94 8.95 -10.97
C THR A 178 29.02 10.09 -11.39
N PHE A 179 28.85 11.06 -10.47
CA PHE A 179 28.08 12.28 -10.69
C PHE A 179 28.93 13.49 -10.34
N GLU A 180 28.99 14.44 -11.26
CA GLU A 180 29.62 15.75 -11.08
C GLU A 180 28.55 16.82 -10.92
N LYS A 181 28.65 17.65 -9.88
CA LYS A 181 27.76 18.81 -9.71
C LYS A 181 28.23 19.93 -10.63
N VAL A 182 27.51 20.18 -11.72
CA VAL A 182 27.92 21.09 -12.79
C VAL A 182 27.28 22.47 -12.71
N LEU A 183 26.14 22.60 -11.99
CA LEU A 183 25.52 23.91 -11.72
C LEU A 183 25.01 23.93 -10.28
N TYR A 184 25.57 24.83 -9.48
CA TYR A 184 25.22 25.05 -8.09
C TYR A 184 25.24 26.54 -7.77
N LYS A 185 24.28 27.01 -6.98
CA LYS A 185 24.22 28.39 -6.57
C LYS A 185 24.47 28.56 -5.07
N ASP A 186 23.62 27.95 -4.25
CA ASP A 186 23.73 27.98 -2.80
C ASP A 186 22.92 26.80 -2.20
N GLU A 187 23.00 26.64 -0.88
CA GLU A 187 22.34 25.57 -0.13
C GLU A 187 20.78 25.67 -0.06
N TYR A 188 20.21 26.75 -0.60
CA TYR A 188 18.76 27.01 -0.65
C TYR A 188 18.18 26.92 -2.06
N THR A 189 19.04 26.83 -3.09
CA THR A 189 18.62 26.90 -4.49
C THR A 189 18.79 25.54 -5.16
N SER A 190 17.68 24.92 -5.47
CA SER A 190 17.56 23.56 -6.03
C SER A 190 17.70 23.54 -7.55
N GLY A 191 18.14 22.40 -8.11
CA GLY A 191 17.86 22.07 -9.51
C GLY A 191 16.40 21.64 -9.64
N ASN A 192 15.63 22.34 -10.47
CA ASN A 192 14.21 22.07 -10.69
C ASN A 192 13.93 21.38 -12.03
N ASP A 193 14.55 21.87 -13.10
CA ASP A 193 14.37 21.29 -14.44
C ASP A 193 15.71 21.28 -15.19
N VAL A 194 15.90 20.30 -16.07
CA VAL A 194 17.06 20.22 -16.98
C VAL A 194 16.63 19.60 -18.30
N ARG A 195 17.07 20.20 -19.43
CA ARG A 195 16.72 19.79 -20.79
C ARG A 195 17.93 19.81 -21.69
N ILE A 196 18.17 18.72 -22.41
CA ILE A 196 19.18 18.61 -23.43
C ILE A 196 18.55 18.97 -24.77
N ASP A 197 19.24 19.80 -25.58
CA ASP A 197 18.83 20.04 -26.96
C ASP A 197 18.94 18.72 -27.76
N PRO A 198 17.83 18.21 -28.33
CA PRO A 198 17.85 16.91 -29.02
C PRO A 198 18.71 16.92 -30.31
N SER A 199 18.98 18.10 -30.88
CA SER A 199 19.79 18.25 -32.09
C SER A 199 21.29 18.46 -31.81
N ASP A 200 21.59 19.10 -30.65
CA ASP A 200 22.96 19.35 -30.18
C ASP A 200 23.09 19.05 -28.69
N PRO A 201 23.45 17.82 -28.29
CA PRO A 201 23.52 17.42 -26.89
C PRO A 201 24.56 18.19 -26.04
N ASN A 202 25.41 19.04 -26.66
CA ASN A 202 26.27 19.94 -25.89
C ASN A 202 25.52 21.20 -25.41
N THR A 203 24.40 21.50 -26.02
CA THR A 203 23.50 22.57 -25.58
C THR A 203 22.53 22.02 -24.54
N VAL A 204 22.59 22.55 -23.32
CA VAL A 204 21.76 22.10 -22.18
C VAL A 204 21.16 23.33 -21.50
N TYR A 205 19.89 23.24 -21.18
CA TYR A 205 19.18 24.27 -20.41
C TYR A 205 18.85 23.73 -19.02
N ALA A 206 18.89 24.59 -18.02
CA ALA A 206 18.52 24.25 -16.63
C ALA A 206 17.75 25.38 -15.97
N ALA A 207 16.82 25.01 -15.11
CA ALA A 207 16.13 25.94 -14.22
C ALA A 207 16.48 25.64 -12.75
N LEU A 208 16.83 26.68 -12.03
CA LEU A 208 17.05 26.63 -10.60
C LEU A 208 15.86 27.25 -9.86
N TRP A 209 15.55 26.71 -8.70
CA TRP A 209 14.43 27.14 -7.83
C TRP A 209 14.88 27.29 -6.39
N GLN A 210 14.71 28.47 -5.83
CA GLN A 210 14.94 28.69 -4.42
C GLN A 210 13.70 28.31 -3.62
N GLN A 211 13.81 27.27 -2.77
CA GLN A 211 12.70 26.73 -2.00
C GLN A 211 13.13 26.00 -0.74
N GLN A 212 12.24 25.92 0.24
CA GLN A 212 12.35 25.04 1.41
C GLN A 212 10.97 24.79 1.99
N GLN A 213 10.68 23.53 2.38
CA GLN A 213 9.48 23.15 3.10
C GLN A 213 9.46 23.76 4.50
N THR A 214 8.30 24.21 4.95
CA THR A 214 8.13 24.71 6.31
C THR A 214 8.15 23.61 7.36
N PHE A 215 8.56 23.94 8.57
CA PHE A 215 8.51 23.02 9.72
C PHE A 215 7.11 22.90 10.36
N TRP A 216 6.13 23.66 9.88
CA TRP A 216 4.70 23.47 10.16
C TRP A 216 3.97 23.03 8.91
N GLU A 217 2.69 22.69 9.02
CA GLU A 217 1.91 22.22 7.88
C GLU A 217 1.54 23.35 6.90
N ALA A 218 2.47 23.66 5.99
CA ALA A 218 2.31 24.54 4.85
C ALA A 218 3.15 23.98 3.68
N ALA A 219 2.95 24.51 2.45
CA ALA A 219 3.66 23.99 1.28
C ALA A 219 5.16 24.36 1.31
N SER A 220 5.49 25.64 1.48
CA SER A 220 6.88 26.10 1.52
C SER A 220 6.98 27.43 2.29
N PHE A 221 8.20 27.83 2.63
CA PHE A 221 8.43 29.19 3.07
C PHE A 221 8.13 30.17 1.93
N GLY A 222 7.43 31.25 2.24
CA GLY A 222 7.24 32.34 1.32
C GLY A 222 8.57 33.06 1.03
N PRO A 223 8.87 33.39 -0.23
CA PRO A 223 10.04 34.19 -0.57
C PRO A 223 9.90 35.60 0.00
N ASP A 224 11.01 36.18 0.44
CA ASP A 224 11.08 37.59 0.82
C ASP A 224 11.78 38.46 -0.27
N SER A 225 11.89 39.75 -0.07
CA SER A 225 12.52 40.63 -1.05
C SER A 225 14.02 40.34 -1.28
N SER A 226 14.68 39.61 -0.35
CA SER A 226 16.08 39.22 -0.51
C SER A 226 16.24 37.99 -1.46
N ASP A 227 15.15 37.30 -1.76
CA ASP A 227 15.11 36.17 -2.68
C ASP A 227 14.94 36.60 -4.15
N TRP A 228 14.93 37.92 -4.42
CA TRP A 228 14.77 38.48 -5.78
C TRP A 228 15.84 37.93 -6.74
N GLY A 229 15.39 37.16 -7.74
CA GLY A 229 16.28 36.51 -8.71
C GLY A 229 17.14 35.35 -8.15
N ALA A 230 16.74 34.75 -7.02
CA ALA A 230 17.52 33.67 -6.41
C ALA A 230 17.50 32.39 -7.23
N GLY A 231 16.46 32.10 -8.02
CA GLY A 231 16.42 31.01 -9.01
C GLY A 231 17.22 31.38 -10.27
N GLY A 232 16.72 30.99 -11.44
CA GLY A 232 17.26 31.39 -12.74
C GLY A 232 17.06 30.32 -13.80
N ILE A 233 17.14 30.78 -15.07
CA ILE A 233 17.26 29.90 -16.24
C ILE A 233 18.67 30.02 -16.76
N TYR A 234 19.30 28.89 -17.06
CA TYR A 234 20.70 28.82 -17.46
C TYR A 234 20.84 28.00 -18.74
N ARG A 235 21.85 28.33 -19.55
CA ARG A 235 22.25 27.59 -20.73
C ARG A 235 23.74 27.25 -20.67
N SER A 236 24.06 26.03 -21.03
CA SER A 236 25.41 25.58 -21.38
C SER A 236 25.47 25.27 -22.88
N THR A 237 26.62 25.49 -23.53
CA THR A 237 26.90 25.09 -24.94
C THR A 237 28.14 24.18 -25.06
N ASP A 238 28.67 23.74 -23.93
CA ASP A 238 29.86 22.90 -23.81
C ASP A 238 29.61 21.63 -23.00
N GLY A 239 28.36 21.14 -23.04
CA GLY A 239 27.96 19.92 -22.40
C GLY A 239 27.85 20.01 -20.88
N GLY A 240 27.54 21.17 -20.35
CA GLY A 240 27.33 21.43 -18.93
C GLY A 240 28.61 21.77 -18.17
N THR A 241 29.72 22.09 -18.85
CA THR A 241 30.98 22.49 -18.20
C THR A 241 30.91 23.92 -17.71
N THR A 242 30.38 24.83 -18.56
CA THR A 242 30.12 26.22 -18.18
C THR A 242 28.66 26.59 -18.41
N TRP A 243 28.17 27.53 -17.63
CA TRP A 243 26.77 27.96 -17.64
C TRP A 243 26.64 29.47 -17.71
N THR A 244 25.73 29.95 -18.56
CA THR A 244 25.35 31.35 -18.68
C THR A 244 23.91 31.51 -18.24
N GLN A 245 23.65 32.42 -17.32
CA GLN A 245 22.29 32.80 -16.93
C GLN A 245 21.59 33.59 -18.04
N LEU A 246 20.37 33.21 -18.38
CA LEU A 246 19.53 33.86 -19.38
C LEU A 246 18.65 34.90 -18.67
N THR A 247 18.76 36.16 -19.06
CA THR A 247 18.08 37.29 -18.37
C THR A 247 17.32 38.20 -19.31
N ASP A 248 17.67 38.22 -20.59
CA ASP A 248 17.08 39.19 -21.53
C ASP A 248 15.62 38.88 -21.84
N GLY A 249 14.73 39.81 -21.51
CA GLY A 249 13.29 39.66 -21.61
C GLY A 249 12.63 38.87 -20.45
N LEU A 250 13.40 38.33 -19.49
CA LEU A 250 12.89 37.62 -18.33
C LEU A 250 12.88 38.51 -17.09
N PRO A 251 11.93 38.32 -16.15
CA PRO A 251 12.00 38.88 -14.83
C PRO A 251 13.09 38.18 -14.01
N PRO A 252 13.45 38.69 -12.83
CA PRO A 252 14.22 37.92 -11.86
C PRO A 252 13.47 36.63 -11.47
N VAL A 253 14.03 35.47 -11.86
CA VAL A 253 13.36 34.16 -11.77
C VAL A 253 13.52 33.58 -10.37
N LEU A 254 12.43 33.15 -9.76
CA LEU A 254 12.39 32.34 -8.54
C LEU A 254 12.32 30.84 -8.88
N GLU A 255 11.40 30.50 -9.77
CA GLU A 255 11.05 29.14 -10.20
C GLU A 255 10.74 29.14 -11.70
N ALA A 256 11.18 28.14 -12.43
CA ALA A 256 10.81 27.95 -13.83
C ALA A 256 10.73 26.47 -14.22
N ASN A 257 9.82 26.17 -15.17
CA ASN A 257 9.78 24.95 -15.94
C ASN A 257 9.98 25.24 -17.43
N LEU A 258 10.77 24.41 -18.10
CA LEU A 258 11.24 24.62 -19.47
C LEU A 258 10.67 23.58 -20.44
N ALA A 259 10.50 24.00 -21.70
CA ALA A 259 10.27 23.08 -22.81
C ALA A 259 11.01 23.53 -24.06
N ILE A 260 11.68 22.59 -24.73
CA ILE A 260 12.32 22.77 -26.03
C ILE A 260 11.35 22.24 -27.11
N ALA A 261 11.16 22.96 -28.17
CA ALA A 261 10.42 22.44 -29.32
C ALA A 261 11.28 21.41 -30.08
N PRO A 262 10.96 20.10 -30.06
CA PRO A 262 11.85 19.08 -30.62
C PRO A 262 12.11 19.22 -32.12
N GLY A 263 11.11 19.71 -32.88
CA GLY A 263 11.23 19.96 -34.33
C GLY A 263 12.01 21.22 -34.68
N ASN A 264 12.19 22.16 -33.72
CA ASN A 264 12.95 23.40 -33.89
C ASN A 264 13.54 23.83 -32.54
N PRO A 265 14.70 23.28 -32.11
CA PRO A 265 15.26 23.51 -30.80
C PRO A 265 15.68 24.97 -30.50
N ARG A 266 15.66 25.85 -31.50
CA ARG A 266 15.79 27.29 -31.27
C ARG A 266 14.56 27.91 -30.59
N VAL A 267 13.41 27.24 -30.67
CA VAL A 267 12.18 27.67 -30.01
C VAL A 267 12.09 27.02 -28.63
N LEU A 268 12.02 27.86 -27.63
CA LEU A 268 11.91 27.48 -26.20
C LEU A 268 10.70 28.14 -25.59
N TYR A 269 10.15 27.46 -24.60
CA TYR A 269 9.09 27.99 -23.75
C TYR A 269 9.48 27.87 -22.28
N ALA A 270 9.00 28.81 -21.46
CA ALA A 270 9.20 28.81 -20.01
C ALA A 270 7.95 29.27 -19.28
N MET A 271 7.53 28.47 -18.29
CA MET A 271 6.66 28.93 -17.21
C MET A 271 7.54 29.48 -16.10
N VAL A 272 7.30 30.74 -15.68
CA VAL A 272 8.19 31.46 -14.79
C VAL A 272 7.40 32.10 -13.66
N ALA A 273 7.89 31.98 -12.44
CA ALA A 273 7.51 32.81 -11.32
C ALA A 273 8.68 33.66 -10.83
N SER A 274 8.43 34.90 -10.40
CA SER A 274 9.40 35.76 -9.77
C SER A 274 9.02 36.08 -8.34
N VAL A 275 9.94 36.61 -7.54
CA VAL A 275 9.62 37.25 -6.24
C VAL A 275 9.08 38.62 -6.48
N ARG A 276 8.09 39.05 -5.72
CA ARG A 276 7.62 40.46 -5.73
C ARG A 276 8.66 41.37 -5.04
N PRO A 277 8.83 42.62 -5.45
CA PRO A 277 9.70 43.56 -4.75
C PRO A 277 9.34 43.77 -3.28
N SER A 278 8.05 43.59 -2.94
CA SER A 278 7.56 43.65 -1.56
C SER A 278 7.62 42.28 -0.81
N GLY A 279 8.26 41.29 -1.38
CA GLY A 279 8.21 39.90 -0.93
C GLY A 279 6.96 39.16 -1.42
N GLY A 280 6.97 37.83 -1.24
CA GLY A 280 5.94 36.93 -1.72
C GLY A 280 6.13 36.50 -3.18
N SER A 281 5.56 35.37 -3.54
CA SER A 281 5.62 34.85 -4.90
C SER A 281 4.85 35.71 -5.87
N GLY A 282 5.49 36.05 -6.99
CA GLY A 282 4.90 36.82 -8.08
C GLY A 282 3.90 35.99 -8.91
N PRO A 283 3.23 36.65 -9.87
CA PRO A 283 2.35 35.98 -10.82
C PRO A 283 3.16 34.97 -11.67
N VAL A 284 2.51 33.88 -12.08
CA VAL A 284 3.07 32.97 -13.09
C VAL A 284 2.99 33.67 -14.45
N GLN A 285 4.04 33.52 -15.24
CA GLN A 285 4.21 34.14 -16.55
C GLN A 285 4.67 33.10 -17.57
N PHE A 286 4.17 33.17 -18.80
CA PHE A 286 4.55 32.29 -19.88
C PHE A 286 5.35 33.05 -20.94
N TYR A 287 6.53 32.56 -21.25
CA TYR A 287 7.49 33.14 -22.16
C TYR A 287 7.81 32.23 -23.33
N ARG A 288 8.17 32.87 -24.46
CA ARG A 288 8.71 32.20 -25.66
C ARG A 288 10.04 32.81 -26.06
N SER A 289 11.01 31.99 -26.43
CA SER A 289 12.20 32.39 -27.16
C SER A 289 12.18 31.75 -28.54
N SER A 290 12.74 32.40 -29.57
CA SER A 290 12.88 31.85 -30.93
C SER A 290 14.34 31.80 -31.41
N ASP A 291 15.29 32.07 -30.53
CA ASP A 291 16.72 32.20 -30.82
C ASP A 291 17.63 31.40 -29.83
N GLY A 292 17.08 30.32 -29.25
CA GLY A 292 17.83 29.45 -28.34
C GLY A 292 18.02 30.11 -26.96
N GLY A 293 17.06 30.92 -26.52
CA GLY A 293 17.03 31.54 -25.21
C GLY A 293 17.82 32.84 -25.10
N ALA A 294 18.33 33.43 -26.22
CA ALA A 294 19.02 34.67 -26.17
C ALA A 294 18.09 35.83 -25.81
N HIS A 295 16.88 35.85 -26.36
CA HIS A 295 15.81 36.80 -26.03
C HIS A 295 14.53 36.09 -25.69
N TRP A 296 13.81 36.58 -24.69
CA TRP A 296 12.52 36.02 -24.26
C TRP A 296 11.42 37.05 -24.42
N THR A 297 10.29 36.61 -24.92
CA THR A 297 9.09 37.43 -25.14
C THR A 297 7.98 36.90 -24.25
N LEU A 298 7.39 37.78 -23.43
CA LEU A 298 6.20 37.48 -22.63
C LEU A 298 5.02 37.18 -23.55
N ARG A 299 4.37 36.03 -23.36
CA ARG A 299 3.17 35.62 -24.11
C ARG A 299 1.89 35.81 -23.28
N THR A 300 1.92 35.34 -22.04
CA THR A 300 0.77 35.39 -21.15
C THR A 300 1.24 35.61 -19.71
N ARG A 301 0.48 36.38 -18.95
CA ARG A 301 0.74 36.67 -17.54
C ARG A 301 -0.51 36.55 -16.68
N ALA A 302 -0.42 35.83 -15.55
CA ALA A 302 -1.47 35.78 -14.56
C ALA A 302 -1.61 37.08 -13.78
N PRO A 303 -2.81 37.43 -13.26
CA PRO A 303 -2.98 38.58 -12.38
C PRO A 303 -2.08 38.50 -11.14
N GLY A 304 -1.48 39.63 -10.78
CA GLY A 304 -0.65 39.78 -9.58
C GLY A 304 -1.45 39.90 -8.29
N GLY A 305 -2.78 40.04 -8.36
CA GLY A 305 -3.71 40.17 -7.24
C GLY A 305 -5.02 40.84 -7.66
N PRO A 306 -5.97 41.02 -6.75
CA PRO A 306 -7.20 41.74 -7.04
C PRO A 306 -6.92 43.16 -7.58
N GLY A 307 -7.54 43.48 -8.72
CA GLY A 307 -7.37 44.81 -9.35
C GLY A 307 -6.13 44.94 -10.26
N ASP A 308 -5.35 43.87 -10.50
CA ASP A 308 -4.24 43.92 -11.48
C ASP A 308 -4.81 43.97 -12.91
N THR A 309 -4.72 45.13 -13.52
CA THR A 309 -5.17 45.38 -14.91
C THR A 309 -4.09 45.05 -15.95
N THR A 310 -2.91 44.59 -15.52
CA THR A 310 -1.78 44.25 -16.40
C THR A 310 -1.75 42.81 -16.81
N ALA A 311 -2.71 42.01 -16.35
CA ALA A 311 -2.90 40.61 -16.79
C ALA A 311 -3.22 40.58 -18.29
N THR A 312 -2.64 39.63 -18.99
CA THR A 312 -2.94 39.40 -20.40
C THR A 312 -4.20 38.56 -20.57
N SER A 313 -4.69 38.41 -21.79
CA SER A 313 -6.05 37.99 -22.12
C SER A 313 -6.52 36.64 -21.57
N ASP A 314 -5.62 35.68 -21.31
CA ASP A 314 -6.03 34.34 -20.79
C ASP A 314 -5.05 33.83 -19.72
N PRO A 315 -5.27 34.12 -18.43
CA PRO A 315 -4.40 33.66 -17.34
C PRO A 315 -4.72 32.22 -16.85
N ARG A 316 -5.74 31.57 -17.36
CA ARG A 316 -6.23 30.27 -16.86
C ARG A 316 -5.16 29.17 -16.87
N PRO A 317 -4.34 28.97 -17.92
CA PRO A 317 -3.30 27.92 -17.97
C PRO A 317 -2.13 28.20 -17.04
N LEU A 318 -2.07 29.38 -16.41
CA LEU A 318 -1.01 29.81 -15.51
C LEU A 318 -1.36 29.58 -14.03
N THR A 319 -2.46 28.91 -13.74
CA THR A 319 -2.84 28.55 -12.37
C THR A 319 -1.81 27.56 -11.82
N ARG A 320 -1.26 27.87 -10.65
CA ARG A 320 -0.29 26.99 -9.97
C ARG A 320 -0.94 25.65 -9.65
N ILE A 321 -0.14 24.58 -9.72
CA ILE A 321 -0.53 23.25 -9.26
C ILE A 321 -0.80 23.31 -7.75
N GLY A 322 -1.66 22.47 -7.22
CA GLY A 322 -1.93 22.38 -5.80
C GLY A 322 -0.64 22.28 -4.98
N GLY A 323 -0.48 23.18 -4.00
CA GLY A 323 0.75 23.36 -3.21
C GLY A 323 1.70 24.43 -3.69
N GLY A 324 1.51 24.99 -4.88
CA GLY A 324 2.10 26.25 -5.29
C GLY A 324 3.16 26.21 -6.37
N ASP A 325 3.49 25.06 -6.95
CA ASP A 325 4.48 24.95 -8.02
C ASP A 325 3.96 25.56 -9.33
N VAL A 326 4.86 26.08 -10.17
CA VAL A 326 4.46 26.55 -11.51
C VAL A 326 4.10 25.37 -12.41
N PRO A 327 3.15 25.52 -13.36
CA PRO A 327 2.78 24.47 -14.29
C PRO A 327 3.98 23.93 -15.07
N THR A 328 4.00 22.64 -15.32
CA THR A 328 4.93 22.05 -16.30
C THR A 328 4.38 22.20 -17.71
N ILE A 329 5.27 22.26 -18.70
CA ILE A 329 4.90 22.46 -20.10
C ILE A 329 5.58 21.45 -20.99
N THR A 330 4.87 21.06 -22.07
CA THR A 330 5.40 20.15 -23.09
C THR A 330 4.99 20.63 -24.48
N VAL A 331 5.94 20.68 -25.41
CA VAL A 331 5.72 21.10 -26.81
C VAL A 331 5.43 19.88 -27.65
N ASP A 332 4.47 19.99 -28.56
CA ASP A 332 4.20 18.98 -29.58
C ASP A 332 5.46 18.77 -30.46
N PRO A 333 5.93 17.54 -30.68
CA PRO A 333 7.18 17.29 -31.38
C PRO A 333 7.17 17.66 -32.88
N LYS A 334 5.99 17.82 -33.46
CA LYS A 334 5.80 18.14 -34.88
C LYS A 334 5.36 19.58 -35.15
N ASN A 335 4.90 20.30 -34.09
CA ASN A 335 4.45 21.68 -34.23
C ASN A 335 4.87 22.54 -33.02
N GLU A 336 5.85 23.42 -33.23
CA GLU A 336 6.39 24.29 -32.19
C GLU A 336 5.35 25.23 -31.53
N ASN A 337 4.21 25.49 -32.18
CA ASN A 337 3.16 26.35 -31.66
C ASN A 337 2.10 25.62 -30.84
N VAL A 338 2.14 24.27 -30.80
CA VAL A 338 1.23 23.46 -29.99
C VAL A 338 1.93 23.10 -28.67
N ILE A 339 1.41 23.65 -27.58
CA ILE A 339 1.95 23.43 -26.23
C ILE A 339 0.84 22.98 -25.30
N TYR A 340 1.17 22.03 -24.46
CA TYR A 340 0.33 21.60 -23.35
C TYR A 340 0.89 22.15 -22.03
N SER A 341 -0.01 22.66 -21.17
CA SER A 341 0.30 23.10 -19.83
C SER A 341 -0.38 22.19 -18.81
N ALA A 342 0.41 21.57 -17.95
CA ALA A 342 -0.06 20.77 -16.81
C ALA A 342 -0.20 21.67 -15.58
N SER A 343 -1.44 21.93 -15.19
CA SER A 343 -1.81 22.71 -14.00
C SER A 343 -3.00 22.04 -13.32
N ILE A 344 -3.80 22.73 -12.50
CA ILE A 344 -5.08 22.19 -11.99
C ILE A 344 -5.93 21.63 -13.13
N VAL A 345 -5.93 22.30 -14.27
CA VAL A 345 -6.53 21.82 -15.52
C VAL A 345 -5.41 21.63 -16.54
N MET A 346 -5.52 20.63 -17.39
CA MET A 346 -4.63 20.47 -18.53
C MET A 346 -5.11 21.34 -19.68
N TRP A 347 -4.24 22.22 -20.15
CA TRP A 347 -4.52 23.19 -21.20
C TRP A 347 -3.72 22.91 -22.47
N ARG A 348 -4.24 23.31 -23.63
CA ARG A 348 -3.55 23.26 -24.90
C ARG A 348 -3.67 24.62 -25.63
N THR A 349 -2.57 25.08 -26.20
CA THR A 349 -2.52 26.18 -27.17
C THR A 349 -2.10 25.62 -28.54
N GLU A 350 -2.56 26.25 -29.62
CA GLU A 350 -2.17 25.94 -30.99
C GLU A 350 -1.51 27.14 -31.69
N ASP A 351 -1.35 28.25 -31.00
CA ASP A 351 -0.85 29.53 -31.50
C ASP A 351 0.35 30.09 -30.71
N GLY A 352 1.11 29.20 -30.07
CA GLY A 352 2.30 29.56 -29.29
C GLY A 352 1.97 30.33 -28.02
N GLY A 353 0.81 30.10 -27.42
CA GLY A 353 0.39 30.67 -26.13
C GLY A 353 -0.42 31.97 -26.23
N ALA A 354 -0.94 32.34 -27.40
CA ALA A 354 -1.81 33.50 -27.51
C ALA A 354 -3.25 33.19 -27.04
N SER A 355 -3.72 31.99 -27.28
CA SER A 355 -5.00 31.47 -26.77
C SER A 355 -4.88 30.04 -26.24
N TRP A 356 -5.80 29.65 -25.36
CA TRP A 356 -5.76 28.35 -24.71
C TRP A 356 -7.14 27.69 -24.63
N SER A 357 -7.17 26.38 -24.77
CA SER A 357 -8.35 25.55 -24.58
C SER A 357 -8.09 24.48 -23.52
N ALA A 358 -9.09 24.22 -22.69
CA ALA A 358 -9.03 23.14 -21.72
C ALA A 358 -9.10 21.79 -22.42
N VAL A 359 -8.23 20.86 -22.09
CA VAL A 359 -8.20 19.49 -22.60
C VAL A 359 -8.85 18.52 -21.63
N ARG A 360 -8.48 18.64 -20.36
CA ARG A 360 -8.96 17.77 -19.29
C ARG A 360 -8.91 18.48 -17.95
N GLY A 361 -9.87 18.18 -17.07
CA GLY A 361 -9.95 18.75 -15.72
C GLY A 361 -10.98 18.00 -14.89
N SER A 362 -11.21 18.44 -13.64
CA SER A 362 -12.18 17.82 -12.72
C SER A 362 -13.57 17.73 -13.36
N PRO A 363 -14.30 16.59 -13.21
CA PRO A 363 -13.96 15.43 -12.39
C PRO A 363 -13.00 14.43 -13.07
N GLY A 364 -12.48 14.73 -14.21
CA GLY A 364 -11.58 13.88 -14.98
C GLY A 364 -10.10 13.93 -14.54
N GLY A 365 -9.79 14.43 -13.38
CA GLY A 365 -8.47 14.66 -12.82
C GLY A 365 -8.19 16.12 -12.53
N ASP A 366 -7.28 16.39 -11.61
CA ASP A 366 -6.77 17.72 -11.30
C ASP A 366 -5.31 17.64 -10.88
N ASP A 367 -4.69 18.79 -10.65
CA ASP A 367 -3.28 18.87 -10.27
C ASP A 367 -2.38 18.01 -11.17
N TYR A 368 -2.47 18.27 -12.51
CA TYR A 368 -1.63 17.59 -13.48
C TYR A 368 -0.17 17.91 -13.25
N GLN A 369 0.66 16.87 -13.14
CA GLN A 369 2.06 16.99 -12.77
C GLN A 369 2.99 17.02 -13.99
N ARG A 370 2.68 16.20 -15.01
CA ARG A 370 3.50 16.08 -16.22
C ARG A 370 2.70 15.53 -17.39
N ILE A 371 3.10 15.94 -18.58
CA ILE A 371 2.58 15.45 -19.86
C ILE A 371 3.76 15.02 -20.73
N TRP A 372 3.68 13.82 -21.27
CA TRP A 372 4.61 13.32 -22.28
C TRP A 372 3.87 13.07 -23.59
N ILE A 373 4.47 13.43 -24.73
CA ILE A 373 3.92 13.25 -26.06
C ILE A 373 4.89 12.38 -26.85
N HIS A 374 4.36 11.39 -27.57
CA HIS A 374 5.18 10.50 -28.38
C HIS A 374 5.89 11.28 -29.49
N PRO A 375 7.23 11.16 -29.66
CA PRO A 375 8.00 12.01 -30.59
C PRO A 375 7.65 11.83 -32.05
N ASP A 376 7.15 10.66 -32.45
CA ASP A 376 6.77 10.36 -33.82
C ASP A 376 5.27 10.44 -34.08
N ASP A 377 4.42 10.25 -33.05
CA ASP A 377 2.97 10.30 -33.14
C ASP A 377 2.38 11.22 -32.04
N PRO A 378 2.15 12.51 -32.35
CA PRO A 378 1.59 13.45 -31.36
C PRO A 378 0.14 13.15 -30.93
N ASN A 379 -0.52 12.16 -31.51
CA ASN A 379 -1.82 11.69 -31.00
C ASN A 379 -1.67 10.89 -29.70
N LEU A 380 -0.52 10.27 -29.50
CA LEU A 380 -0.25 9.49 -28.29
C LEU A 380 0.31 10.40 -27.19
N ILE A 381 -0.48 10.57 -26.14
CA ILE A 381 -0.18 11.41 -24.98
C ILE A 381 -0.31 10.59 -23.69
N LEU A 382 0.69 10.69 -22.83
CA LEU A 382 0.65 10.21 -21.44
C LEU A 382 0.57 11.44 -20.51
N ALA A 383 -0.47 11.51 -19.70
CA ALA A 383 -0.62 12.54 -18.67
C ALA A 383 -0.70 11.93 -17.29
N VAL A 384 -0.04 12.55 -16.31
CA VAL A 384 -0.07 12.14 -14.90
C VAL A 384 -0.55 13.28 -14.02
N SER A 385 -1.31 12.92 -12.98
CA SER A 385 -1.97 13.85 -12.06
C SER A 385 -1.95 13.29 -10.64
N ASP A 386 -2.57 14.01 -9.70
CA ASP A 386 -2.75 13.54 -8.33
C ASP A 386 -3.70 12.32 -8.24
N GLN A 387 -4.46 12.03 -9.31
CA GLN A 387 -5.31 10.84 -9.42
C GLN A 387 -4.72 9.73 -10.30
N GLY A 388 -3.43 9.81 -10.65
CA GLY A 388 -2.72 8.79 -11.41
C GLY A 388 -2.46 9.15 -12.87
N ALA A 389 -2.30 8.12 -13.71
CA ALA A 389 -1.92 8.26 -15.11
C ALA A 389 -3.06 7.90 -16.06
N VAL A 390 -3.15 8.63 -17.15
CA VAL A 390 -4.06 8.36 -18.25
C VAL A 390 -3.35 8.49 -19.59
N VAL A 391 -3.74 7.67 -20.55
CA VAL A 391 -3.18 7.63 -21.91
C VAL A 391 -4.26 8.01 -22.90
N SER A 392 -3.93 8.88 -23.84
CA SER A 392 -4.75 9.20 -25.02
C SER A 392 -4.02 8.76 -26.28
N ALA A 393 -4.71 8.15 -27.23
CA ALA A 393 -4.21 7.80 -28.57
C ALA A 393 -4.85 8.67 -29.67
N ASN A 394 -5.56 9.73 -29.31
CA ASN A 394 -6.27 10.62 -30.21
C ASN A 394 -6.16 12.10 -29.78
N ARG A 395 -4.97 12.49 -29.31
CA ARG A 395 -4.64 13.90 -29.00
C ARG A 395 -5.46 14.53 -27.86
N GLY A 396 -6.00 13.68 -26.97
CA GLY A 396 -6.77 14.12 -25.81
C GLY A 396 -8.29 14.12 -25.96
N ASP A 397 -8.81 13.61 -27.09
CA ASP A 397 -10.27 13.49 -27.30
C ASP A 397 -10.87 12.39 -26.41
N SER A 398 -10.11 11.34 -26.12
CA SER A 398 -10.47 10.30 -25.14
C SER A 398 -9.25 9.79 -24.39
N TRP A 399 -9.46 9.13 -23.24
CA TRP A 399 -8.42 8.73 -22.33
C TRP A 399 -8.69 7.34 -21.76
N SER A 400 -7.60 6.62 -21.40
CA SER A 400 -7.68 5.40 -20.63
C SER A 400 -8.23 5.65 -19.22
N ASP A 401 -8.50 4.58 -18.50
CA ASP A 401 -8.95 4.65 -17.12
C ASP A 401 -7.77 4.78 -16.12
N TRP A 402 -8.04 5.29 -14.92
CA TRP A 402 -7.11 5.32 -13.77
C TRP A 402 -7.53 4.38 -12.61
N TYR A 403 -8.64 3.67 -12.74
CA TYR A 403 -9.08 2.63 -11.81
C TYR A 403 -8.39 1.27 -12.07
N ASN A 404 -7.22 1.29 -12.68
CA ASN A 404 -6.37 0.14 -12.98
C ASN A 404 -4.95 0.25 -12.40
N GLN A 405 -4.75 1.18 -11.47
CA GLN A 405 -3.47 1.46 -10.82
C GLN A 405 -3.66 1.40 -9.31
N SER A 406 -3.19 0.32 -8.65
CA SER A 406 -3.36 0.11 -7.20
C SER A 406 -2.35 0.92 -6.39
N THR A 407 -2.42 2.26 -6.50
CA THR A 407 -1.47 3.18 -5.87
C THR A 407 -2.13 4.22 -4.97
N ALA A 408 -3.31 3.91 -4.43
CA ALA A 408 -4.03 4.79 -3.53
C ALA A 408 -3.17 5.26 -2.34
N ALA A 409 -3.13 6.57 -2.12
CA ALA A 409 -2.39 7.18 -1.03
C ALA A 409 -3.32 7.49 0.15
N VAL A 410 -3.27 6.65 1.20
CA VAL A 410 -4.11 6.82 2.40
C VAL A 410 -3.30 7.33 3.60
N TYR A 411 -3.96 8.05 4.50
CA TYR A 411 -3.30 8.71 5.63
C TYR A 411 -3.46 7.99 6.95
N HIS A 412 -4.58 7.29 7.14
CA HIS A 412 -4.89 6.54 8.34
C HIS A 412 -5.64 5.27 7.98
N VAL A 413 -5.78 4.37 8.94
CA VAL A 413 -6.58 3.17 8.77
C VAL A 413 -7.47 2.96 9.99
N THR A 414 -8.76 2.72 9.73
CA THR A 414 -9.73 2.29 10.73
C THR A 414 -10.55 1.13 10.20
N THR A 415 -11.07 0.31 11.11
CA THR A 415 -11.90 -0.83 10.74
C THR A 415 -13.26 -0.72 11.40
N ASP A 416 -14.29 -1.25 10.74
CA ASP A 416 -15.62 -1.37 11.33
C ASP A 416 -15.87 -2.75 11.97
N ASN A 417 -17.08 -2.96 12.46
CA ASN A 417 -17.55 -4.21 13.08
C ASN A 417 -18.50 -5.01 12.20
N ALA A 418 -18.57 -4.73 10.89
CA ALA A 418 -19.29 -5.55 9.93
C ALA A 418 -18.62 -6.93 9.77
N PHE A 419 -19.31 -7.86 9.12
CA PHE A 419 -18.71 -9.09 8.63
C PHE A 419 -19.04 -9.25 7.14
N PRO A 420 -18.02 -9.38 6.26
CA PRO A 420 -16.61 -9.06 6.52
C PRO A 420 -16.43 -7.62 7.02
N TYR A 421 -15.42 -7.38 7.88
CA TYR A 421 -15.13 -6.01 8.30
C TYR A 421 -14.65 -5.17 7.13
N ARG A 422 -14.89 -3.87 7.18
CA ARG A 422 -14.39 -2.92 6.20
C ARG A 422 -13.21 -2.14 6.77
N VAL A 423 -12.30 -1.78 5.89
CA VAL A 423 -11.14 -0.93 6.15
C VAL A 423 -11.42 0.43 5.54
N CYS A 424 -11.34 1.48 6.33
CA CYS A 424 -11.75 2.83 5.94
C CYS A 424 -10.62 3.85 6.10
N SER A 425 -10.53 4.82 5.18
CA SER A 425 -9.60 5.97 5.23
C SER A 425 -10.06 7.11 4.32
N GLY A 426 -9.51 8.30 4.54
CA GLY A 426 -9.38 9.32 3.51
C GLY A 426 -8.27 8.94 2.53
N GLN A 427 -8.44 9.24 1.25
CA GLN A 427 -7.43 9.09 0.21
C GLN A 427 -7.10 10.45 -0.39
N GLN A 428 -5.81 10.75 -0.51
CA GLN A 428 -5.33 11.99 -1.09
C GLN A 428 -5.97 12.25 -2.47
N ASP A 429 -6.47 13.45 -2.65
CA ASP A 429 -7.07 14.00 -3.88
C ASP A 429 -8.14 13.11 -4.53
N SER A 430 -8.63 12.11 -3.81
CA SER A 430 -9.64 11.14 -4.28
C SER A 430 -10.74 10.90 -3.24
N GLY A 431 -10.87 11.77 -2.24
CA GLY A 431 -11.90 11.70 -1.21
C GLY A 431 -11.65 10.62 -0.17
N SER A 432 -12.50 9.60 -0.12
CA SER A 432 -12.45 8.57 0.92
C SER A 432 -12.90 7.21 0.41
N ILE A 433 -12.63 6.19 1.21
CA ILE A 433 -12.97 4.81 0.89
C ILE A 433 -13.20 3.98 2.14
N CYS A 434 -14.19 3.09 2.08
CA CYS A 434 -14.34 1.91 2.92
C CYS A 434 -14.40 0.68 2.02
N ILE A 435 -13.47 -0.28 2.20
CA ILE A 435 -13.35 -1.49 1.39
C ILE A 435 -13.51 -2.73 2.28
N LYS A 436 -14.24 -3.75 1.81
CA LYS A 436 -14.38 -5.00 2.53
C LYS A 436 -13.04 -5.74 2.62
N SER A 437 -12.78 -6.37 3.76
CA SER A 437 -11.59 -7.21 3.95
C SER A 437 -11.67 -8.54 3.21
N ARG A 438 -12.86 -8.90 2.71
CA ARG A 438 -13.16 -10.10 1.91
C ARG A 438 -14.33 -9.80 0.98
N SER A 439 -14.22 -10.19 -0.28
CA SER A 439 -15.34 -10.26 -1.22
C SER A 439 -16.09 -11.58 -1.10
N ASP A 440 -17.34 -11.58 -1.52
CA ASP A 440 -18.14 -12.78 -1.69
C ASP A 440 -17.93 -13.45 -3.07
N ASP A 441 -17.21 -12.79 -3.99
CA ASP A 441 -17.03 -13.19 -5.38
C ASP A 441 -15.61 -13.72 -5.70
N GLY A 442 -14.86 -14.15 -4.69
CA GLY A 442 -13.52 -14.73 -4.83
C GLY A 442 -12.36 -13.73 -4.76
N GLU A 443 -12.53 -12.52 -5.24
CA GLU A 443 -11.56 -11.41 -5.18
C GLU A 443 -12.27 -10.09 -4.88
N ILE A 444 -11.51 -9.10 -4.36
CA ILE A 444 -12.06 -7.81 -3.94
C ILE A 444 -12.03 -6.85 -5.13
N THR A 445 -13.20 -6.50 -5.62
CA THR A 445 -13.37 -5.67 -6.81
C THR A 445 -13.96 -4.30 -6.47
N PHE A 446 -14.25 -3.52 -7.51
CA PHE A 446 -14.95 -2.24 -7.38
C PHE A 446 -16.30 -2.35 -6.63
N ASN A 447 -16.96 -3.50 -6.69
CA ASN A 447 -18.22 -3.74 -5.98
C ASN A 447 -18.08 -3.84 -4.46
N ASP A 448 -16.86 -4.01 -3.95
CA ASP A 448 -16.59 -4.24 -2.53
C ASP A 448 -16.19 -2.99 -1.77
N TRP A 449 -16.13 -1.84 -2.42
CA TRP A 449 -15.78 -0.59 -1.79
C TRP A 449 -16.70 0.57 -2.16
N HIS A 450 -16.77 1.54 -1.27
CA HIS A 450 -17.63 2.72 -1.44
C HIS A 450 -16.98 3.93 -0.74
N PRO A 451 -17.33 5.17 -1.13
CA PRO A 451 -16.90 6.36 -0.41
C PRO A 451 -17.51 6.40 1.00
N ALA A 452 -16.80 7.00 1.93
CA ALA A 452 -17.25 7.23 3.32
C ALA A 452 -17.57 8.70 3.59
N ASN A 453 -17.48 9.54 2.57
CA ASN A 453 -17.77 10.97 2.57
C ASN A 453 -17.03 11.75 3.68
N ILE A 454 -15.74 11.45 3.83
CA ILE A 454 -14.79 12.21 4.64
C ILE A 454 -13.79 12.92 3.73
N GLN A 455 -13.15 13.95 4.24
CA GLN A 455 -12.10 14.64 3.45
C GLN A 455 -10.89 13.73 3.26
N GLU A 456 -10.11 14.00 2.22
CA GLU A 456 -8.92 13.25 1.80
C GLU A 456 -7.91 12.98 2.95
N TYR A 457 -7.71 13.93 3.84
CA TYR A 457 -6.82 13.82 5.00
C TYR A 457 -7.53 13.36 6.28
N GLY A 458 -8.83 13.07 6.20
CA GLY A 458 -9.66 12.78 7.35
C GLY A 458 -9.47 11.37 7.89
N ILE A 459 -9.79 11.20 9.17
CA ILE A 459 -9.90 9.89 9.80
C ILE A 459 -11.35 9.45 9.77
N ALA A 460 -11.58 8.21 9.34
CA ALA A 460 -12.88 7.56 9.46
C ALA A 460 -13.08 7.04 10.89
N ALA A 461 -14.28 7.17 11.42
CA ALA A 461 -14.71 6.57 12.69
C ALA A 461 -16.06 5.88 12.48
N PRO A 462 -16.07 4.66 11.91
CA PRO A 462 -17.32 3.89 11.77
C PRO A 462 -18.00 3.71 13.12
N ASP A 463 -19.32 3.86 13.15
CA ASP A 463 -20.08 3.67 14.40
C ASP A 463 -19.94 2.20 14.84
N PRO A 464 -19.47 1.92 16.08
CA PRO A 464 -19.21 0.55 16.53
C PRO A 464 -20.49 -0.30 16.65
N ARG A 465 -21.67 0.31 16.66
CA ARG A 465 -22.97 -0.36 16.76
C ARG A 465 -23.72 -0.43 15.43
N ASP A 466 -23.44 0.50 14.51
CA ASP A 466 -24.07 0.56 13.20
C ASP A 466 -22.99 0.84 12.14
N PRO A 467 -22.35 -0.19 11.59
CA PRO A 467 -21.22 -0.04 10.67
C PRO A 467 -21.60 0.61 9.33
N ASP A 468 -22.89 0.84 9.05
CA ASP A 468 -23.33 1.59 7.90
C ASP A 468 -23.33 3.11 8.11
N VAL A 469 -23.08 3.55 9.34
CA VAL A 469 -22.87 4.96 9.71
C VAL A 469 -21.38 5.20 9.94
N VAL A 470 -20.81 6.15 9.21
CA VAL A 470 -19.40 6.53 9.36
C VAL A 470 -19.32 8.00 9.74
N PHE A 471 -18.64 8.30 10.83
CA PHE A 471 -18.21 9.65 11.16
C PHE A 471 -16.83 9.91 10.58
N GLY A 472 -16.58 11.13 10.13
CA GLY A 472 -15.31 11.48 9.51
C GLY A 472 -14.81 12.84 9.97
N SER A 473 -13.52 12.92 10.26
CA SER A 473 -12.91 14.19 10.56
C SER A 473 -12.52 14.95 9.29
N ALA A 474 -12.51 16.26 9.40
CA ALA A 474 -11.96 17.18 8.43
C ALA A 474 -11.21 18.29 9.18
N ARG A 475 -10.48 19.16 8.48
CA ARG A 475 -9.72 20.25 9.11
C ARG A 475 -10.53 21.06 10.13
N ARG A 476 -11.80 21.36 9.84
CA ARG A 476 -12.66 22.21 10.69
C ARG A 476 -14.03 21.66 10.94
N SER A 477 -14.31 20.43 10.55
CA SER A 477 -15.64 19.85 10.65
C SER A 477 -15.59 18.37 10.97
N VAL A 478 -16.73 17.84 11.37
CA VAL A 478 -17.00 16.40 11.48
C VAL A 478 -18.21 16.10 10.63
N SER A 479 -18.09 15.15 9.72
CA SER A 479 -19.19 14.64 8.93
C SER A 479 -19.78 13.37 9.56
N ARG A 480 -21.08 13.15 9.34
CA ARG A 480 -21.77 11.87 9.55
C ARG A 480 -22.35 11.43 8.21
N TYR A 481 -21.92 10.28 7.76
CA TYR A 481 -22.38 9.67 6.52
C TYR A 481 -23.19 8.41 6.82
N ASP A 482 -24.36 8.24 6.19
CA ASP A 482 -25.17 7.02 6.25
C ASP A 482 -25.12 6.32 4.88
N ARG A 483 -24.47 5.18 4.81
CA ARG A 483 -24.24 4.42 3.57
C ARG A 483 -25.54 3.95 2.92
N ARG A 484 -26.57 3.67 3.70
CA ARG A 484 -27.88 3.18 3.20
C ARG A 484 -28.62 4.21 2.38
N THR A 485 -28.43 5.48 2.70
CA THR A 485 -29.15 6.60 2.06
C THR A 485 -28.23 7.49 1.24
N GLY A 486 -26.90 7.35 1.38
CA GLY A 486 -25.89 8.22 0.77
C GLY A 486 -25.88 9.65 1.36
N GLN A 487 -26.61 9.91 2.44
CA GLN A 487 -26.74 11.24 3.02
C GLN A 487 -25.60 11.58 3.96
N THR A 488 -25.15 12.83 3.89
CA THR A 488 -24.11 13.40 4.75
C THR A 488 -24.63 14.61 5.51
N ALA A 489 -24.31 14.68 6.80
CA ALA A 489 -24.56 15.84 7.64
C ALA A 489 -23.24 16.33 8.27
N GLN A 490 -23.10 17.66 8.41
CA GLN A 490 -22.04 18.24 9.22
C GLN A 490 -22.49 18.27 10.68
N VAL A 491 -21.70 17.62 11.55
CA VAL A 491 -22.07 17.37 12.95
C VAL A 491 -20.95 17.74 13.93
N GLY A 492 -19.97 18.53 13.48
CA GLY A 492 -18.85 18.98 14.32
C GLY A 492 -19.25 19.98 15.40
N PRO A 493 -18.32 20.27 16.34
CA PRO A 493 -18.53 21.34 17.32
C PRO A 493 -18.87 22.66 16.65
N ASP A 494 -19.78 23.43 17.24
CA ASP A 494 -20.20 24.75 16.74
C ASP A 494 -18.99 25.66 16.50
N SER A 495 -18.99 26.36 15.35
CA SER A 495 -17.94 27.31 14.97
C SER A 495 -17.80 28.45 15.97
N ALA A 496 -18.90 28.92 16.55
CA ALA A 496 -18.88 29.96 17.59
C ALA A 496 -18.24 29.47 18.90
N ALA A 497 -18.48 28.19 19.27
CA ALA A 497 -17.86 27.58 20.45
C ALA A 497 -16.35 27.35 20.27
N ARG A 498 -15.90 27.12 19.04
CA ARG A 498 -14.47 26.95 18.73
C ARG A 498 -13.74 28.29 18.73
N GLY A 499 -14.25 29.27 18.02
CA GLY A 499 -13.59 30.55 17.76
C GLY A 499 -12.14 30.38 17.32
N ASP A 500 -11.37 31.45 17.21
CA ASP A 500 -9.94 31.36 16.84
C ASP A 500 -9.08 30.69 17.92
N LYS A 501 -9.50 30.78 19.18
CA LYS A 501 -8.74 30.26 20.32
C LYS A 501 -8.70 28.73 20.40
N TYR A 502 -9.79 28.05 20.03
CA TYR A 502 -9.97 26.60 20.19
C TYR A 502 -10.17 25.90 18.85
N GLY A 503 -10.02 26.58 17.74
CA GLY A 503 -10.24 26.11 16.39
C GLY A 503 -9.00 25.82 15.58
N ARG A 504 -7.78 25.87 16.21
CA ARG A 504 -6.55 25.55 15.49
C ARG A 504 -6.59 24.11 15.03
N ASN A 505 -6.15 23.91 13.80
CA ASN A 505 -6.23 22.62 13.12
C ASN A 505 -5.07 22.44 12.15
N VAL A 506 -4.79 21.19 11.85
CA VAL A 506 -3.93 20.73 10.77
C VAL A 506 -4.75 19.91 9.78
N ARG A 507 -4.16 19.35 8.75
CA ARG A 507 -4.89 18.55 7.74
C ARG A 507 -5.64 17.38 8.35
N THR A 508 -4.98 16.61 9.22
CA THR A 508 -5.55 15.43 9.88
C THR A 508 -5.89 15.73 11.33
N MET A 509 -7.16 15.63 11.67
CA MET A 509 -7.65 15.85 13.03
C MET A 509 -8.21 14.52 13.58
N PRO A 510 -7.71 14.03 14.74
CA PRO A 510 -8.21 12.79 15.34
C PRO A 510 -9.70 12.81 15.65
N ILE A 511 -10.37 11.72 15.31
CA ILE A 511 -11.73 11.37 15.71
C ILE A 511 -11.77 9.88 16.07
N LEU A 512 -12.34 9.52 17.20
CA LEU A 512 -12.44 8.12 17.59
C LEU A 512 -13.59 7.86 18.59
N TRP A 513 -14.14 6.67 18.54
CA TRP A 513 -15.06 6.17 19.55
C TRP A 513 -14.32 5.67 20.79
N SER A 514 -14.91 5.86 21.94
CA SER A 514 -14.38 5.25 23.16
C SER A 514 -14.49 3.73 23.10
N PRO A 515 -13.40 2.98 23.31
CA PRO A 515 -13.44 1.51 23.33
C PRO A 515 -14.22 0.95 24.54
N VAL A 516 -14.38 1.74 25.61
CA VAL A 516 -15.08 1.35 26.84
C VAL A 516 -16.56 1.78 26.81
N ARG A 517 -16.82 2.90 26.18
CA ARG A 517 -18.18 3.44 26.02
C ARG A 517 -18.47 3.74 24.54
N PRO A 518 -18.98 2.78 23.78
CA PRO A 518 -19.16 2.89 22.32
C PRO A 518 -20.23 3.92 21.89
N ASP A 519 -20.88 4.60 22.84
CA ASP A 519 -21.78 5.74 22.65
C ASP A 519 -21.05 7.10 22.69
N VAL A 520 -19.79 7.13 23.11
CA VAL A 520 -19.01 8.36 23.26
C VAL A 520 -18.03 8.54 22.11
N LEU A 521 -18.14 9.69 21.44
CA LEU A 521 -17.26 10.10 20.34
C LEU A 521 -16.35 11.25 20.80
N PHE A 522 -15.06 11.15 20.49
CA PHE A 522 -14.09 12.22 20.70
C PHE A 522 -13.65 12.81 19.36
N TYR A 523 -13.44 14.12 19.36
CA TYR A 523 -12.86 14.87 18.24
C TYR A 523 -11.85 15.90 18.75
N THR A 524 -10.92 16.34 17.93
CA THR A 524 -9.86 17.27 18.34
C THR A 524 -9.78 18.52 17.49
N SER A 525 -9.19 19.53 18.08
CA SER A 525 -8.56 20.71 17.50
C SER A 525 -7.24 20.92 18.26
N ASN A 526 -6.90 22.09 18.75
CA ASN A 526 -5.91 22.23 19.83
C ASN A 526 -6.47 21.86 21.21
N VAL A 527 -7.76 21.49 21.27
CA VAL A 527 -8.44 20.96 22.44
C VAL A 527 -9.17 19.66 22.11
N VAL A 528 -9.54 18.89 23.14
CA VAL A 528 -10.36 17.68 22.99
C VAL A 528 -11.83 18.02 23.19
N TRP A 529 -12.63 17.61 22.22
CA TRP A 529 -14.10 17.67 22.23
C TRP A 529 -14.68 16.29 22.49
N ARG A 530 -15.80 16.23 23.23
CA ARG A 530 -16.52 15.00 23.51
C ARG A 530 -18.00 15.16 23.22
N SER A 531 -18.60 14.17 22.58
CA SER A 531 -20.03 13.98 22.42
C SER A 531 -20.45 12.67 23.09
N ASP A 532 -21.58 12.73 23.84
CA ASP A 532 -22.19 11.58 24.50
C ASP A 532 -23.54 11.18 23.83
N ASP A 533 -23.83 11.76 22.65
CA ASP A 533 -25.14 11.67 21.96
C ASP A 533 -25.02 11.53 20.43
N HIS A 534 -23.98 10.82 19.94
CA HIS A 534 -23.73 10.62 18.51
C HIS A 534 -23.53 11.93 17.73
N ALA A 535 -22.69 12.81 18.28
CA ALA A 535 -22.31 14.10 17.68
C ALA A 535 -23.49 15.11 17.52
N ARG A 536 -24.57 14.95 18.24
CA ARG A 536 -25.65 15.96 18.28
C ARG A 536 -25.23 17.18 19.08
N THR A 537 -24.52 16.95 20.18
CA THR A 537 -23.94 18.01 21.02
C THR A 537 -22.48 17.71 21.35
N TRP A 538 -21.72 18.76 21.58
CA TRP A 538 -20.30 18.67 21.90
C TRP A 538 -19.95 19.52 23.12
N ARG A 539 -19.09 18.99 23.98
CA ARG A 539 -18.48 19.73 25.06
C ARG A 539 -16.95 19.62 25.01
N ARG A 540 -16.30 20.72 25.32
CA ARG A 540 -14.85 20.74 25.47
C ARG A 540 -14.44 20.09 26.79
N ILE A 541 -13.46 19.19 26.77
CA ILE A 541 -12.96 18.46 27.94
C ILE A 541 -11.45 18.67 28.18
N SER A 542 -10.83 19.63 27.51
CA SER A 542 -9.43 19.98 27.77
C SER A 542 -9.20 21.48 27.68
N PRO A 543 -8.14 22.00 28.33
CA PRO A 543 -7.55 23.28 27.93
C PRO A 543 -6.89 23.13 26.53
N ASP A 544 -6.20 24.20 26.07
CA ASP A 544 -5.28 24.10 24.94
C ASP A 544 -4.10 23.20 25.31
N LEU A 545 -3.89 22.10 24.58
CA LEU A 545 -2.88 21.07 24.86
C LEU A 545 -1.59 21.27 24.05
N ALA A 546 -1.59 22.18 23.07
CA ALA A 546 -0.41 22.52 22.28
C ALA A 546 0.63 23.29 23.08
N ARG A 547 1.81 23.47 22.52
CA ARG A 547 2.85 24.29 23.14
C ARG A 547 2.40 25.72 23.35
N GLN A 548 2.95 26.37 24.35
CA GLN A 548 2.71 27.78 24.63
C GLN A 548 3.80 28.68 23.99
N THR A 549 4.89 28.09 23.53
CA THR A 549 5.97 28.76 22.78
C THR A 549 6.34 27.96 21.55
N TRP A 550 6.65 28.67 20.47
CA TRP A 550 6.96 28.07 19.17
C TRP A 550 8.32 28.54 18.67
N PRO A 551 9.44 28.02 19.23
CA PRO A 551 10.76 28.38 18.80
C PRO A 551 10.96 28.00 17.34
N VAL A 552 11.67 28.83 16.58
CA VAL A 552 12.01 28.51 15.20
C VAL A 552 13.16 27.52 15.21
N PRO A 553 13.06 26.34 14.59
CA PRO A 553 14.14 25.35 14.59
C PRO A 553 15.31 25.82 13.72
N ALA A 554 16.51 25.34 14.04
CA ALA A 554 17.73 25.67 13.29
C ALA A 554 17.64 25.28 11.81
N SER A 555 16.89 24.21 11.48
CA SER A 555 16.62 23.79 10.11
C SER A 555 15.89 24.81 9.24
N ALA A 556 15.25 25.84 9.82
CA ALA A 556 14.67 26.93 9.05
C ALA A 556 15.74 27.78 8.34
N GLY A 557 17.00 27.79 8.82
CA GLY A 557 18.10 28.49 8.19
C GLY A 557 17.83 30.01 8.00
N LYS A 558 18.07 30.53 6.81
CA LYS A 558 17.81 31.93 6.48
C LYS A 558 16.34 32.33 6.65
N TYR A 559 15.42 31.43 6.47
CA TYR A 559 13.97 31.71 6.59
C TYR A 559 13.52 31.95 8.04
N ALA A 560 14.38 31.68 9.04
CA ALA A 560 14.08 31.99 10.44
C ALA A 560 13.76 33.46 10.66
N ARG A 561 14.34 34.37 9.85
CA ARG A 561 14.16 35.83 9.99
C ARG A 561 12.73 36.31 9.65
N GLY A 562 12.02 35.58 8.78
CA GLY A 562 10.65 35.94 8.34
C GLY A 562 9.54 35.25 9.12
N VAL A 563 9.87 34.39 10.09
CA VAL A 563 8.89 33.65 10.84
C VAL A 563 8.52 34.35 12.13
N THR A 564 7.29 34.81 12.22
CA THR A 564 6.72 35.29 13.48
C THR A 564 6.16 34.10 14.26
N PRO A 565 6.64 33.80 15.48
CA PRO A 565 6.07 32.77 16.32
C PRO A 565 4.60 33.12 16.63
N THR A 566 3.69 32.30 16.19
CA THR A 566 2.25 32.39 16.44
C THR A 566 1.73 31.06 16.94
N PRO A 567 0.65 31.03 17.74
CA PRO A 567 0.02 29.78 18.12
C PRO A 567 -0.35 28.93 16.88
N ARG A 568 0.28 27.75 16.73
CA ARG A 568 0.08 26.90 15.54
C ARG A 568 -0.39 25.49 15.90
N GLY A 569 0.12 24.91 16.99
CA GLY A 569 -0.06 23.53 17.35
C GLY A 569 -1.50 23.08 17.47
N ALA A 570 -1.78 21.86 16.99
CA ALA A 570 -3.04 21.15 17.11
C ALA A 570 -2.78 19.69 17.54
N ILE A 571 -3.81 19.00 18.03
CA ILE A 571 -3.73 17.60 18.43
C ILE A 571 -3.75 16.75 17.16
N THR A 572 -2.71 15.93 16.95
CA THR A 572 -2.56 15.02 15.81
C THR A 572 -2.64 13.55 16.19
N ALA A 573 -2.55 13.24 17.47
CA ALA A 573 -2.74 11.90 18.01
C ALA A 573 -3.70 11.94 19.19
N LEU A 574 -4.68 11.06 19.24
CA LEU A 574 -5.57 10.85 20.38
C LEU A 574 -5.79 9.36 20.58
N SER A 575 -5.60 8.88 21.81
CA SER A 575 -5.86 7.49 22.17
C SER A 575 -6.66 7.40 23.45
N ALA A 576 -7.72 6.62 23.41
CA ALA A 576 -8.55 6.32 24.57
C ALA A 576 -8.22 4.94 25.11
N SER A 577 -7.96 4.83 26.41
CA SER A 577 -7.64 3.55 27.05
C SER A 577 -8.79 2.53 26.87
N PRO A 578 -8.48 1.31 26.42
CA PRO A 578 -9.47 0.22 26.38
C PRO A 578 -9.78 -0.36 27.77
N ARG A 579 -9.07 0.10 28.80
CA ARG A 579 -9.21 -0.39 30.18
C ARG A 579 -9.95 0.58 31.10
N SER A 580 -9.96 1.87 30.77
CA SER A 580 -10.58 2.91 31.63
C SER A 580 -11.09 4.07 30.79
N PHE A 581 -12.36 4.37 30.93
CA PHE A 581 -12.99 5.53 30.28
C PHE A 581 -12.36 6.87 30.67
N GLY A 582 -11.78 6.97 31.86
CA GLY A 582 -11.16 8.19 32.36
C GLY A 582 -9.78 8.50 31.76
N VAL A 583 -9.15 7.56 31.06
CA VAL A 583 -7.78 7.70 30.56
C VAL A 583 -7.78 8.04 29.07
N LEU A 584 -7.22 9.21 28.74
CA LEU A 584 -7.00 9.67 27.38
C LEU A 584 -5.57 10.21 27.24
N TRP A 585 -4.93 9.90 26.12
CA TRP A 585 -3.64 10.41 25.73
C TRP A 585 -3.79 11.28 24.48
N ALA A 586 -3.12 12.44 24.46
CA ALA A 586 -3.14 13.37 23.34
C ALA A 586 -1.71 13.79 22.96
N GLY A 587 -1.43 13.74 21.68
CA GLY A 587 -0.16 14.21 21.09
C GLY A 587 -0.40 15.32 20.11
N THR A 588 0.53 16.30 20.04
CA THR A 588 0.40 17.46 19.19
C THR A 588 1.44 17.50 18.05
N ASP A 589 1.16 18.26 17.00
CA ASP A 589 2.10 18.43 15.87
C ASP A 589 3.26 19.36 16.18
N ASP A 590 3.24 20.03 17.32
CA ASP A 590 4.32 20.87 17.83
C ASP A 590 5.09 20.24 19.00
N GLY A 591 4.84 18.95 19.31
CA GLY A 591 5.67 18.10 20.14
C GLY A 591 5.31 18.05 21.62
N ASN A 592 4.02 18.13 22.00
CA ASN A 592 3.57 17.80 23.35
C ASN A 592 2.90 16.42 23.40
N ILE A 593 3.11 15.72 24.53
CA ILE A 593 2.29 14.57 24.94
C ILE A 593 1.59 14.93 26.25
N GLN A 594 0.28 14.79 26.28
CA GLN A 594 -0.59 15.11 27.40
C GLN A 594 -1.43 13.90 27.81
N VAL A 595 -1.68 13.74 29.09
CA VAL A 595 -2.53 12.66 29.59
C VAL A 595 -3.58 13.20 30.58
N THR A 596 -4.79 12.64 30.51
CA THR A 596 -5.78 12.75 31.57
C THR A 596 -6.09 11.35 32.14
N LEU A 597 -6.26 11.26 33.45
CA LEU A 597 -6.64 10.04 34.16
C LEU A 597 -8.07 10.12 34.72
N ASN A 598 -8.78 11.23 34.49
CA ASN A 598 -10.07 11.55 35.10
C ASN A 598 -11.12 12.09 34.09
N GLY A 599 -11.03 11.65 32.84
CA GLY A 599 -12.00 11.95 31.80
C GLY A 599 -11.96 13.39 31.28
N GLY A 600 -10.82 14.05 31.41
CA GLY A 600 -10.60 15.42 30.93
C GLY A 600 -10.76 16.50 32.01
N ALA A 601 -11.02 16.14 33.28
CA ALA A 601 -11.13 17.13 34.37
C ALA A 601 -9.77 17.83 34.61
N THR A 602 -8.68 17.08 34.52
CA THR A 602 -7.31 17.62 34.54
C THR A 602 -6.46 16.95 33.47
N TRP A 603 -5.50 17.71 32.89
CA TRP A 603 -4.52 17.24 31.94
C TRP A 603 -3.12 17.53 32.45
N THR A 604 -2.21 16.59 32.23
CA THR A 604 -0.80 16.70 32.66
C THR A 604 0.07 16.58 31.42
N ASN A 605 1.00 17.52 31.23
CA ASN A 605 2.04 17.42 30.23
C ASN A 605 3.06 16.39 30.70
N VAL A 606 3.24 15.36 29.91
CA VAL A 606 4.15 14.22 30.18
C VAL A 606 5.13 13.99 29.02
N THR A 607 5.42 15.03 28.26
CA THR A 607 6.31 14.97 27.10
C THR A 607 7.71 14.47 27.50
N PRO A 608 8.27 13.44 26.87
CA PRO A 608 9.66 13.03 27.06
C PRO A 608 10.64 14.18 26.82
N GLN A 609 11.70 14.27 27.60
CA GLN A 609 12.72 15.32 27.46
C GLN A 609 13.44 15.30 26.10
N GLY A 610 13.51 14.14 25.44
CA GLY A 610 14.13 13.98 24.13
C GLY A 610 13.30 14.53 22.96
N ILE A 611 12.00 14.80 23.15
CA ILE A 611 11.14 15.30 22.08
C ILE A 611 11.38 16.80 21.87
N GLN A 612 11.86 17.13 20.67
CA GLN A 612 12.10 18.50 20.24
C GLN A 612 10.79 19.25 19.91
N PRO A 613 10.74 20.58 20.04
CA PRO A 613 9.65 21.38 19.45
C PRO A 613 9.48 21.06 17.96
N TRP A 614 8.22 21.03 17.48
CA TRP A 614 7.85 20.70 16.10
C TRP A 614 8.04 19.24 15.70
N THR A 615 8.41 18.37 16.64
CA THR A 615 8.21 16.93 16.45
C THR A 615 6.71 16.65 16.38
N ARG A 616 6.25 16.07 15.30
CA ARG A 616 4.84 15.67 15.20
C ARG A 616 4.62 14.37 15.97
N ILE A 617 3.82 14.39 17.02
CA ILE A 617 3.35 13.15 17.65
C ILE A 617 2.30 12.55 16.70
N PHE A 618 2.74 11.60 15.89
CA PHE A 618 1.93 11.08 14.79
C PHE A 618 0.88 10.09 15.29
N ASN A 619 1.26 9.27 16.28
CA ASN A 619 0.39 8.27 16.86
C ASN A 619 0.72 8.04 18.35
N ILE A 620 -0.30 7.72 19.12
CA ILE A 620 -0.19 7.20 20.49
C ILE A 620 -1.10 5.99 20.59
N ASP A 621 -0.63 4.94 21.28
CA ASP A 621 -1.45 3.78 21.64
C ASP A 621 -1.48 3.61 23.16
N ALA A 622 -2.66 3.69 23.74
CA ALA A 622 -2.87 3.45 25.16
C ALA A 622 -2.82 1.96 25.45
N GLY A 623 -2.05 1.55 26.44
CA GLY A 623 -1.81 0.15 26.80
C GLY A 623 -3.09 -0.68 26.92
N HIS A 624 -3.05 -1.88 26.36
CA HIS A 624 -4.19 -2.80 26.32
C HIS A 624 -4.34 -3.62 27.62
N PHE A 625 -3.31 -3.70 28.45
CA PHE A 625 -3.28 -4.57 29.64
C PHE A 625 -3.33 -3.81 30.96
N ASP A 626 -2.92 -2.54 30.96
CA ASP A 626 -3.06 -1.64 32.11
C ASP A 626 -3.40 -0.19 31.67
N THR A 627 -3.63 0.71 32.63
CA THR A 627 -4.05 2.10 32.38
C THR A 627 -2.92 3.11 32.38
N ARG A 628 -1.67 2.69 32.66
CA ARG A 628 -0.51 3.57 32.78
C ARG A 628 0.49 3.39 31.65
N THR A 629 0.37 2.32 30.91
CA THR A 629 1.19 2.05 29.72
C THR A 629 0.68 2.86 28.55
N ALA A 630 1.62 3.40 27.78
CA ALA A 630 1.37 3.99 26.46
C ALA A 630 2.62 3.90 25.60
N TYR A 631 2.39 3.86 24.30
CA TYR A 631 3.43 3.87 23.26
C TYR A 631 3.19 5.07 22.35
N ALA A 632 4.25 5.73 21.91
CA ALA A 632 4.15 6.91 21.03
C ALA A 632 5.12 6.81 19.85
N ALA A 633 4.63 7.20 18.67
CA ALA A 633 5.43 7.40 17.46
C ALA A 633 5.59 8.91 17.23
N ALA A 634 6.82 9.37 17.23
CA ALA A 634 7.20 10.77 17.08
C ALA A 634 7.92 10.98 15.75
N ASN A 635 7.29 11.70 14.83
CA ASN A 635 7.81 11.97 13.50
C ASN A 635 8.58 13.28 13.48
N THR A 636 9.85 13.22 13.14
CA THR A 636 10.82 14.31 13.18
C THR A 636 11.25 14.82 11.81
N LEU A 637 10.63 14.33 10.74
CA LEU A 637 10.94 14.69 9.36
C LEU A 637 10.99 16.21 9.13
N ARG A 638 10.03 16.96 9.72
CA ARG A 638 9.90 18.41 9.55
C ARG A 638 11.04 19.23 10.18
N ILE A 639 11.77 18.64 11.11
CA ILE A 639 12.95 19.27 11.72
C ILE A 639 14.25 18.67 11.21
N HIS A 640 14.16 17.97 10.06
CA HIS A 640 15.31 17.41 9.36
C HIS A 640 16.03 16.28 10.14
N ASP A 641 15.28 15.50 10.90
CA ASP A 641 15.77 14.30 11.58
C ASP A 641 15.05 13.06 11.05
N MET A 642 15.79 12.20 10.36
CA MET A 642 15.27 10.99 9.71
C MET A 642 15.29 9.76 10.61
N ARG A 643 15.84 9.88 11.83
CA ARG A 643 15.97 8.75 12.76
C ARG A 643 14.59 8.30 13.27
N PRO A 644 14.43 6.99 13.63
CA PRO A 644 13.23 6.54 14.30
C PRO A 644 13.13 7.11 15.72
N HIS A 645 11.91 7.46 16.13
CA HIS A 645 11.61 7.95 17.48
C HIS A 645 10.32 7.30 17.99
N PHE A 646 10.47 6.09 18.54
CA PHE A 646 9.39 5.39 19.24
C PHE A 646 9.65 5.43 20.75
N TRP A 647 8.59 5.64 21.53
CA TRP A 647 8.67 5.86 22.97
C TRP A 647 7.68 4.97 23.71
N ARG A 648 8.09 4.50 24.90
CA ARG A 648 7.27 3.66 25.80
C ARG A 648 7.26 4.24 27.22
N THR A 649 6.09 4.19 27.87
CA THR A 649 5.92 4.45 29.30
C THR A 649 5.09 3.37 29.98
N HIS A 650 5.37 3.05 31.24
CA HIS A 650 4.59 2.14 32.10
C HIS A 650 4.07 2.80 33.38
N ASP A 651 4.30 4.10 33.54
CA ASP A 651 4.01 4.81 34.79
C ASP A 651 3.09 6.04 34.60
N GLY A 652 2.38 6.08 33.47
CA GLY A 652 1.48 7.19 33.15
C GLY A 652 2.21 8.41 32.61
N GLY A 653 3.36 8.20 31.97
CA GLY A 653 4.15 9.24 31.33
C GLY A 653 5.10 9.98 32.28
N ARG A 654 5.30 9.51 33.52
CA ARG A 654 6.29 10.12 34.42
C ARG A 654 7.70 9.87 33.92
N THR A 655 7.95 8.66 33.38
CA THR A 655 9.18 8.28 32.71
C THR A 655 8.87 7.67 31.34
N TRP A 656 9.77 7.92 30.38
CA TRP A 656 9.71 7.37 29.04
C TRP A 656 11.04 6.75 28.65
N THR A 657 10.98 5.66 27.92
CA THR A 657 12.12 4.99 27.31
C THR A 657 11.99 5.06 25.79
N GLU A 658 13.04 5.46 25.12
CA GLU A 658 13.10 5.40 23.66
C GLU A 658 13.42 3.98 23.22
N ILE A 659 12.63 3.41 22.29
CA ILE A 659 12.64 1.97 21.95
C ILE A 659 12.90 1.77 20.45
N ASN A 660 14.11 2.05 20.00
CA ASN A 660 14.48 2.06 18.56
C ASN A 660 15.47 0.95 18.17
N THR A 661 15.94 0.09 19.08
CA THR A 661 16.97 -0.92 18.80
C THR A 661 16.54 -1.91 17.73
N GLY A 662 17.30 -2.02 16.64
CA GLY A 662 17.01 -2.91 15.51
C GLY A 662 16.25 -2.27 14.37
N LEU A 663 15.77 -1.02 14.52
CA LEU A 663 15.21 -0.24 13.41
C LEU A 663 16.33 0.27 12.49
N ALA A 664 16.00 0.49 11.22
CA ALA A 664 16.92 1.15 10.30
C ALA A 664 17.18 2.60 10.73
N PRO A 665 18.38 3.16 10.46
CA PRO A 665 18.74 4.51 10.90
C PRO A 665 17.86 5.62 10.35
N ASP A 666 17.18 5.36 9.22
CA ASP A 666 16.28 6.27 8.48
C ASP A 666 14.80 5.85 8.56
N ALA A 667 14.46 5.02 9.53
CA ALA A 667 13.11 4.51 9.73
C ALA A 667 12.23 5.53 10.45
N VAL A 668 11.89 6.64 9.79
CA VAL A 668 11.03 7.69 10.35
C VAL A 668 9.72 7.10 10.87
N ALA A 669 9.39 7.39 12.12
CA ALA A 669 8.27 6.80 12.84
C ALA A 669 6.92 7.38 12.41
N ASN A 670 5.92 6.52 12.16
CA ASN A 670 4.55 6.92 11.83
C ASN A 670 3.52 6.37 12.84
N SER A 671 3.50 5.06 13.10
CA SER A 671 2.47 4.46 13.96
C SER A 671 3.05 3.33 14.82
N ILE A 672 2.49 3.13 16.01
CA ILE A 672 2.84 2.02 16.91
C ILE A 672 1.56 1.48 17.54
N ARG A 673 1.45 0.16 17.67
CA ARG A 673 0.32 -0.52 18.28
C ARG A 673 0.77 -1.68 19.16
N GLU A 674 0.15 -1.81 20.34
CA GLU A 674 0.25 -3.03 21.16
C GLU A 674 -0.75 -4.07 20.67
N ASP A 675 -0.34 -5.36 20.67
CA ASP A 675 -1.28 -6.45 20.39
C ASP A 675 -2.34 -6.55 21.48
N SER A 676 -3.61 -6.68 21.09
CA SER A 676 -4.71 -6.70 22.04
C SER A 676 -4.83 -7.99 22.87
N ARG A 677 -3.99 -9.02 22.59
CA ARG A 677 -4.05 -10.34 23.24
C ARG A 677 -2.75 -10.75 23.92
N VAL A 678 -1.61 -10.18 23.51
CA VAL A 678 -0.30 -10.53 24.03
C VAL A 678 0.41 -9.26 24.48
N PRO A 679 0.63 -9.10 25.80
CA PRO A 679 1.33 -7.91 26.32
C PRO A 679 2.77 -7.87 25.81
N GLY A 680 3.24 -6.66 25.47
CA GLY A 680 4.59 -6.44 24.98
C GLY A 680 4.87 -6.96 23.54
N LEU A 681 3.88 -7.51 22.85
CA LEU A 681 3.96 -7.73 21.42
C LEU A 681 3.52 -6.43 20.73
N LEU A 682 4.48 -5.78 20.05
CA LEU A 682 4.26 -4.48 19.43
C LEU A 682 4.44 -4.55 17.90
N TYR A 683 3.70 -3.71 17.21
CA TYR A 683 3.84 -3.46 15.78
C TYR A 683 4.14 -1.98 15.57
N ALA A 684 5.10 -1.66 14.70
CA ALA A 684 5.42 -0.29 14.33
C ALA A 684 5.41 -0.10 12.82
N ALA A 685 5.01 1.09 12.40
CA ALA A 685 4.99 1.50 10.99
C ALA A 685 5.94 2.68 10.77
N THR A 686 6.69 2.64 9.68
CA THR A 686 7.65 3.66 9.29
C THR A 686 7.42 4.10 7.84
N GLU A 687 8.23 5.06 7.37
CA GLU A 687 8.19 5.53 5.98
C GLU A 687 8.57 4.45 4.94
N THR A 688 8.97 3.25 5.35
CA THR A 688 9.40 2.22 4.42
C THR A 688 8.78 0.84 4.64
N GLN A 689 8.29 0.52 5.86
CA GLN A 689 7.79 -0.82 6.18
C GLN A 689 7.09 -0.93 7.53
N VAL A 690 6.60 -2.14 7.82
CA VAL A 690 6.11 -2.55 9.14
C VAL A 690 7.19 -3.34 9.89
N TRP A 691 7.23 -3.16 11.21
CA TRP A 691 8.15 -3.81 12.15
C TRP A 691 7.38 -4.52 13.24
N VAL A 692 8.01 -5.53 13.88
CA VAL A 692 7.45 -6.26 15.03
C VAL A 692 8.48 -6.35 16.14
N SER A 693 8.03 -6.18 17.38
CA SER A 693 8.82 -6.45 18.60
C SER A 693 8.09 -7.48 19.46
N PHE A 694 8.85 -8.40 20.04
CA PHE A 694 8.32 -9.47 20.92
C PHE A 694 8.73 -9.27 22.40
N ASP A 695 9.34 -8.14 22.71
CA ASP A 695 9.95 -7.81 24.01
C ASP A 695 9.68 -6.34 24.40
N ASP A 696 8.46 -5.91 24.14
CA ASP A 696 7.96 -4.60 24.55
C ASP A 696 8.72 -3.41 23.92
N GLY A 697 9.27 -3.62 22.73
CA GLY A 697 9.99 -2.63 21.95
C GLY A 697 11.50 -2.59 22.19
N ASP A 698 12.04 -3.47 23.06
CA ASP A 698 13.49 -3.49 23.31
C ASP A 698 14.28 -3.90 22.05
N HIS A 699 13.71 -4.75 21.18
CA HIS A 699 14.29 -5.11 19.89
C HIS A 699 13.21 -5.21 18.81
N TRP A 700 13.52 -4.68 17.63
CA TRP A 700 12.63 -4.70 16.46
C TRP A 700 13.16 -5.60 15.35
N GLN A 701 12.23 -6.24 14.65
CA GLN A 701 12.50 -7.08 13.48
C GLN A 701 11.58 -6.63 12.33
N SER A 702 12.10 -6.72 11.09
CA SER A 702 11.30 -6.39 9.90
C SER A 702 10.12 -7.35 9.72
N LEU A 703 8.95 -6.80 9.49
CA LEU A 703 7.74 -7.52 9.09
C LEU A 703 7.30 -7.15 7.65
N ARG A 704 8.22 -6.62 6.86
CA ARG A 704 7.95 -6.18 5.48
C ARG A 704 7.44 -7.32 4.59
N ARG A 705 8.04 -8.50 4.67
CA ARG A 705 7.73 -9.68 3.85
C ARG A 705 7.68 -9.33 2.35
N ASN A 706 6.54 -9.61 1.69
CA ASN A 706 6.29 -9.32 0.28
C ASN A 706 5.75 -7.92 0.01
N MET A 707 5.58 -7.08 1.06
CA MET A 707 5.14 -5.69 0.87
C MET A 707 6.27 -4.89 0.21
N PRO A 708 6.00 -4.04 -0.81
CA PRO A 708 7.02 -3.13 -1.33
C PRO A 708 7.51 -2.16 -0.26
N ALA A 709 8.68 -1.54 -0.46
CA ALA A 709 9.10 -0.43 0.39
C ALA A 709 8.19 0.76 0.13
N ILE A 710 7.39 1.10 1.12
CA ILE A 710 6.32 2.08 1.01
C ILE A 710 6.09 2.78 2.34
N SER A 711 5.72 4.05 2.31
CA SER A 711 5.30 4.78 3.50
C SER A 711 4.05 4.12 4.11
N VAL A 712 4.22 3.47 5.27
CA VAL A 712 3.10 2.92 6.04
C VAL A 712 2.68 3.98 7.05
N ARG A 713 1.55 4.64 6.79
CA ARG A 713 1.09 5.78 7.61
C ARG A 713 0.45 5.35 8.90
N ASP A 714 -0.31 4.28 8.88
CA ASP A 714 -0.99 3.79 10.08
C ASP A 714 -1.19 2.28 10.01
N ILE A 715 -1.30 1.65 11.17
CA ILE A 715 -1.60 0.22 11.34
C ILE A 715 -2.67 0.03 12.40
N GLN A 716 -3.46 -1.02 12.27
CA GLN A 716 -4.46 -1.42 13.25
C GLN A 716 -4.48 -2.93 13.44
N VAL A 717 -4.49 -3.39 14.68
CA VAL A 717 -4.76 -4.78 15.03
C VAL A 717 -6.27 -4.99 15.05
N LYS A 718 -6.79 -5.81 14.13
CA LYS A 718 -8.22 -6.16 14.06
C LYS A 718 -8.39 -7.65 14.30
N ASP A 719 -8.89 -8.02 15.48
CA ASP A 719 -9.09 -9.42 15.89
C ASP A 719 -7.82 -10.29 15.77
N SER A 720 -7.66 -11.02 14.69
CA SER A 720 -6.50 -11.85 14.39
C SER A 720 -5.62 -11.28 13.28
N ASP A 721 -5.96 -10.12 12.72
CA ASP A 721 -5.29 -9.57 11.55
C ASP A 721 -4.57 -8.27 11.90
N LEU A 722 -3.47 -7.97 11.18
CA LEU A 722 -2.83 -6.67 11.17
C LEU A 722 -3.17 -5.96 9.86
N VAL A 723 -3.81 -4.81 9.97
CA VAL A 723 -4.22 -3.99 8.83
C VAL A 723 -3.26 -2.80 8.70
N ALA A 724 -2.75 -2.55 7.50
CA ALA A 724 -1.86 -1.43 7.19
C ALA A 724 -2.46 -0.50 6.15
N GLY A 725 -2.44 0.80 6.43
CA GLY A 725 -2.77 1.86 5.49
C GLY A 725 -1.48 2.49 4.94
N THR A 726 -1.29 2.46 3.63
CA THR A 726 -0.07 2.91 2.97
C THR A 726 -0.32 4.17 2.13
N HIS A 727 0.69 5.03 2.08
CA HIS A 727 0.61 6.22 1.25
C HIS A 727 1.20 5.94 -0.14
N GLY A 728 0.42 5.25 -0.99
CA GLY A 728 0.80 4.95 -2.38
C GLY A 728 0.60 3.50 -2.83
N ARG A 729 0.07 2.59 -1.98
CA ARG A 729 -0.28 1.21 -2.34
C ARG A 729 -1.56 0.72 -1.66
N GLY A 730 -2.46 1.65 -1.25
CA GLY A 730 -3.72 1.33 -0.63
C GLY A 730 -3.58 0.58 0.70
N PHE A 731 -4.43 -0.42 0.91
CA PHE A 731 -4.50 -1.19 2.14
C PHE A 731 -3.92 -2.60 1.98
N TRP A 732 -3.28 -3.06 3.05
CA TRP A 732 -2.72 -4.41 3.14
C TRP A 732 -3.17 -5.07 4.44
N ILE A 733 -3.36 -6.39 4.40
CA ILE A 733 -3.73 -7.19 5.56
C ILE A 733 -2.74 -8.36 5.71
N LEU A 734 -2.20 -8.53 6.92
CA LEU A 734 -1.48 -9.72 7.34
C LEU A 734 -2.45 -10.60 8.12
N ASP A 735 -2.96 -11.63 7.47
CA ASP A 735 -3.96 -12.51 8.05
C ASP A 735 -3.35 -13.46 9.08
N ASP A 736 -4.05 -13.67 10.15
CA ASP A 736 -3.78 -14.61 11.25
C ASP A 736 -2.43 -14.42 11.94
N LEU A 737 -2.42 -13.54 12.94
CA LEU A 737 -1.26 -13.24 13.80
C LEU A 737 -0.91 -14.36 14.79
N SER A 738 -1.55 -15.55 14.70
CA SER A 738 -1.29 -16.67 15.63
C SER A 738 0.18 -17.05 15.74
N PRO A 739 1.00 -17.05 14.67
CA PRO A 739 2.43 -17.34 14.78
C PRO A 739 3.19 -16.34 15.62
N LEU A 740 2.90 -15.04 15.45
CA LEU A 740 3.56 -13.97 16.21
C LEU A 740 3.15 -14.01 17.68
N ARG A 741 1.88 -14.28 17.97
CA ARG A 741 1.32 -14.37 19.33
C ARG A 741 1.81 -15.59 20.11
N GLN A 742 2.33 -16.61 19.46
CA GLN A 742 2.83 -17.85 20.08
C GLN A 742 4.36 -17.96 20.06
N ILE A 743 5.07 -16.85 19.81
CA ILE A 743 6.54 -16.85 19.66
C ILE A 743 7.27 -17.49 20.87
N ALA A 744 6.82 -17.24 22.09
CA ALA A 744 7.48 -17.78 23.27
C ALA A 744 7.43 -19.33 23.33
N ALA A 745 6.32 -19.93 22.91
CA ALA A 745 6.20 -21.38 22.83
C ALA A 745 6.99 -21.95 21.64
N LEU A 746 6.96 -21.24 20.53
CA LEU A 746 7.69 -21.60 19.31
C LEU A 746 9.22 -21.59 19.55
N ARG A 747 9.75 -20.56 20.20
CA ARG A 747 11.18 -20.47 20.57
C ARG A 747 11.59 -21.61 21.49
N ARG A 748 10.81 -21.91 22.53
CA ARG A 748 11.09 -23.07 23.40
C ARG A 748 11.14 -24.39 22.64
N ALA A 749 10.23 -24.59 21.68
CA ALA A 749 10.25 -25.80 20.86
C ALA A 749 11.48 -25.85 19.93
N ALA A 750 11.84 -24.74 19.32
CA ALA A 750 13.01 -24.59 18.46
C ALA A 750 14.31 -24.85 19.24
N ASP A 751 14.47 -24.24 20.41
CA ASP A 751 15.63 -24.44 21.31
C ASP A 751 15.77 -25.89 21.77
N ALA A 752 14.64 -26.59 21.93
CA ALA A 752 14.60 -28.02 22.27
C ALA A 752 14.77 -28.94 21.04
N GLY A 753 14.92 -28.39 19.83
CA GLY A 753 15.00 -29.17 18.59
C GLY A 753 13.71 -29.96 18.32
N GLN A 754 12.54 -29.46 18.71
CA GLN A 754 11.27 -30.17 18.63
C GLN A 754 10.32 -29.52 17.62
N PRO A 755 9.56 -30.31 16.86
CA PRO A 755 8.50 -29.78 16.03
C PRO A 755 7.39 -29.19 16.90
N TYR A 756 6.70 -28.19 16.35
CA TYR A 756 5.63 -27.50 17.04
C TYR A 756 4.43 -27.29 16.11
N LEU A 757 3.24 -27.66 16.55
CA LEU A 757 1.98 -27.33 15.89
C LEU A 757 1.37 -26.13 16.62
N LEU A 758 1.24 -25.02 15.93
CA LEU A 758 0.65 -23.82 16.49
C LEU A 758 -0.85 -23.99 16.69
N ARG A 759 -1.38 -23.37 17.73
CA ARG A 759 -2.83 -23.31 17.94
C ARG A 759 -3.43 -22.34 16.90
N PRO A 760 -4.28 -22.84 15.98
CA PRO A 760 -4.86 -22.01 14.94
C PRO A 760 -5.90 -21.04 15.48
N SER A 761 -6.13 -19.95 14.77
CA SER A 761 -7.31 -19.10 14.92
C SER A 761 -8.57 -19.86 14.53
N SER A 762 -9.74 -19.37 15.00
CA SER A 762 -11.02 -19.95 14.53
C SER A 762 -11.22 -19.59 13.06
N ALA A 763 -11.47 -20.61 12.24
CA ALA A 763 -11.85 -20.43 10.84
C ALA A 763 -13.34 -20.09 10.72
N VAL A 764 -13.71 -19.24 9.78
CA VAL A 764 -15.11 -18.97 9.44
C VAL A 764 -15.39 -19.61 8.08
N ARG A 765 -16.34 -20.53 8.03
CA ARG A 765 -16.77 -21.15 6.79
C ARG A 765 -17.68 -20.18 6.03
N VAL A 766 -17.13 -19.49 5.06
CA VAL A 766 -17.86 -18.61 4.14
C VAL A 766 -18.11 -19.35 2.83
N ARG A 767 -19.33 -19.35 2.35
CA ARG A 767 -19.67 -19.78 0.99
C ARG A 767 -19.64 -18.53 0.11
N PHE A 768 -18.72 -18.46 -0.80
CA PHE A 768 -18.62 -17.34 -1.73
C PHE A 768 -18.94 -17.82 -3.16
N GLY A 769 -19.50 -16.91 -3.95
CA GLY A 769 -19.66 -17.06 -5.37
C GLY A 769 -18.32 -17.08 -6.09
N THR A 770 -18.34 -17.41 -7.35
CA THR A 770 -17.14 -17.49 -8.19
C THR A 770 -17.19 -16.47 -9.31
N ASN A 771 -17.52 -15.22 -8.97
CA ASN A 771 -17.60 -14.12 -9.94
C ASN A 771 -18.71 -14.31 -11.01
N GLU A 772 -19.77 -15.05 -10.67
CA GLU A 772 -20.93 -15.28 -11.49
C GLU A 772 -22.19 -14.64 -10.88
N PRO A 773 -23.15 -14.12 -11.66
CA PRO A 773 -23.27 -14.09 -13.13
C PRO A 773 -22.59 -12.88 -13.77
N THR A 774 -21.92 -12.02 -13.02
CA THR A 774 -21.25 -10.82 -13.52
C THR A 774 -19.73 -10.96 -13.30
N PRO A 775 -19.02 -11.71 -14.16
CA PRO A 775 -17.60 -11.96 -13.99
C PRO A 775 -16.78 -10.67 -14.10
N TRP A 776 -15.82 -10.50 -13.18
CA TRP A 776 -14.83 -9.45 -13.22
C TRP A 776 -13.79 -9.77 -14.30
N SER A 777 -13.34 -8.76 -15.04
CA SER A 777 -12.29 -8.99 -16.03
C SER A 777 -10.99 -9.44 -15.36
N PRO A 778 -10.38 -10.55 -15.75
CA PRO A 778 -9.13 -11.02 -15.14
C PRO A 778 -7.94 -10.10 -15.39
N ASP A 779 -8.05 -9.20 -16.36
CA ASP A 779 -7.01 -8.22 -16.68
C ASP A 779 -7.09 -6.95 -15.81
N LEU A 780 -8.19 -6.72 -15.11
CA LEU A 780 -8.32 -5.60 -14.19
C LEU A 780 -7.76 -5.96 -12.80
N PRO A 781 -7.03 -5.05 -12.14
CA PRO A 781 -6.51 -5.33 -10.83
C PRO A 781 -7.63 -5.49 -9.80
N ALA A 782 -7.52 -6.51 -8.97
CA ALA A 782 -8.42 -6.79 -7.87
C ALA A 782 -7.63 -7.00 -6.57
N GLY A 783 -8.28 -6.78 -5.43
CA GLY A 783 -7.72 -7.08 -4.13
C GLY A 783 -7.83 -8.57 -3.82
N GLU A 784 -6.89 -9.06 -3.04
CA GLU A 784 -6.82 -10.47 -2.66
C GLU A 784 -7.77 -10.81 -1.50
N ASN A 785 -8.55 -11.88 -1.64
CA ASN A 785 -9.29 -12.46 -0.53
C ASN A 785 -8.34 -13.14 0.48
N PRO A 786 -8.72 -13.23 1.78
CA PRO A 786 -7.99 -14.06 2.74
C PRO A 786 -8.04 -15.54 2.33
N PRO A 787 -7.20 -16.39 2.96
CA PRO A 787 -7.31 -17.85 2.80
C PRO A 787 -8.76 -18.32 2.93
N ALA A 788 -9.21 -19.18 2.01
CA ALA A 788 -10.61 -19.62 1.96
C ALA A 788 -10.92 -20.64 3.05
N GLY A 789 -9.90 -21.34 3.55
CA GLY A 789 -9.98 -22.42 4.50
C GLY A 789 -9.49 -22.10 5.90
N ALA A 790 -9.23 -23.14 6.68
CA ALA A 790 -8.64 -23.02 8.01
C ALA A 790 -7.11 -23.01 7.90
N VAL A 791 -6.48 -21.93 8.38
CA VAL A 791 -5.03 -21.78 8.39
C VAL A 791 -4.42 -22.61 9.51
N ILE A 792 -3.39 -23.40 9.17
CA ILE A 792 -2.70 -24.32 10.07
C ILE A 792 -1.19 -24.05 9.94
N ASP A 793 -0.60 -23.50 10.98
CA ASP A 793 0.83 -23.20 11.02
C ASP A 793 1.57 -24.27 11.85
N TYR A 794 2.74 -24.71 11.35
CA TYR A 794 3.59 -25.66 12.07
C TYR A 794 5.08 -25.38 11.82
N PHE A 795 5.90 -25.84 12.76
CA PHE A 795 7.35 -25.71 12.72
C PHE A 795 8.04 -27.07 12.71
N VAL A 796 9.03 -27.20 11.84
CA VAL A 796 9.90 -28.37 11.75
C VAL A 796 11.34 -27.91 12.05
N PRO A 797 11.99 -28.40 13.11
CA PRO A 797 13.30 -27.90 13.53
C PRO A 797 14.45 -28.30 12.58
N VAL A 798 14.34 -29.46 11.96
CA VAL A 798 15.26 -30.05 10.95
C VAL A 798 14.42 -30.81 9.95
N ASP A 799 14.94 -31.04 8.74
CA ASP A 799 14.22 -31.80 7.72
C ASP A 799 13.69 -33.10 8.31
N ALA A 800 12.41 -33.40 8.14
CA ALA A 800 11.76 -34.56 8.73
C ALA A 800 12.33 -35.86 8.17
N SER A 801 12.52 -36.86 9.04
CA SER A 801 13.04 -38.17 8.66
C SER A 801 12.04 -39.06 7.91
N GLY A 802 10.86 -38.56 7.60
CA GLY A 802 9.78 -39.21 6.88
C GLY A 802 8.65 -38.25 6.58
N PRO A 803 7.52 -38.73 6.05
CA PRO A 803 6.43 -37.84 5.68
C PRO A 803 5.85 -37.10 6.87
N VAL A 804 5.53 -35.83 6.65
CA VAL A 804 4.67 -35.03 7.55
C VAL A 804 3.22 -35.38 7.20
N GLN A 805 2.43 -35.77 8.19
CA GLN A 805 1.03 -36.11 8.03
C GLN A 805 0.14 -35.25 8.89
N LEU A 806 -0.94 -34.75 8.34
CA LEU A 806 -1.95 -33.98 9.04
C LEU A 806 -3.32 -34.64 8.92
N GLU A 807 -3.94 -34.92 10.06
CA GLU A 807 -5.32 -35.42 10.12
C GLU A 807 -6.21 -34.37 10.81
N ILE A 808 -7.35 -34.09 10.20
CA ILE A 808 -8.44 -33.34 10.81
C ILE A 808 -9.46 -34.31 11.35
N VAL A 809 -9.70 -34.30 12.67
CA VAL A 809 -10.50 -35.26 13.39
C VAL A 809 -11.70 -34.59 14.04
N ASP A 810 -12.90 -35.15 13.86
CA ASP A 810 -14.12 -34.63 14.48
C ASP A 810 -14.24 -35.03 15.96
N THR A 811 -15.26 -34.54 16.66
CA THR A 811 -15.49 -34.81 18.08
C THR A 811 -15.83 -36.29 18.39
N THR A 812 -16.12 -37.09 17.39
CA THR A 812 -16.35 -38.54 17.55
C THR A 812 -15.09 -39.35 17.37
N GLY A 813 -13.96 -38.74 17.05
CA GLY A 813 -12.69 -39.38 16.77
C GLY A 813 -12.51 -39.84 15.32
N ARG A 814 -13.45 -39.53 14.44
CA ARG A 814 -13.38 -39.85 13.01
C ARG A 814 -12.49 -38.86 12.27
N VAL A 815 -11.63 -39.38 11.40
CA VAL A 815 -10.85 -38.57 10.46
C VAL A 815 -11.80 -38.00 9.39
N VAL A 816 -11.82 -36.70 9.29
CA VAL A 816 -12.61 -35.92 8.31
C VAL A 816 -11.80 -35.75 7.02
N ARG A 817 -10.54 -35.41 7.14
CA ARG A 817 -9.60 -35.22 6.05
C ARG A 817 -8.19 -35.59 6.50
N SER A 818 -7.38 -36.12 5.59
CA SER A 818 -5.97 -36.43 5.80
C SER A 818 -5.12 -35.87 4.68
N TYR A 819 -3.91 -35.46 5.02
CA TYR A 819 -2.89 -34.95 4.10
C TYR A 819 -1.53 -35.53 4.45
N SER A 820 -0.68 -35.70 3.44
CA SER A 820 0.71 -36.14 3.59
C SER A 820 1.63 -35.30 2.73
N SER A 821 2.86 -35.07 3.22
CA SER A 821 3.90 -34.49 2.36
C SER A 821 4.27 -35.34 1.15
N ASP A 822 3.87 -36.65 1.19
CA ASP A 822 4.09 -37.60 0.09
C ASP A 822 2.87 -37.70 -0.84
N ASP A 823 1.80 -36.91 -0.59
CA ASP A 823 0.65 -36.89 -1.49
C ASP A 823 1.12 -36.51 -2.91
N PRO A 824 0.63 -37.21 -3.95
CA PRO A 824 1.07 -36.98 -5.30
C PRO A 824 0.75 -35.55 -5.72
N VAL A 825 1.75 -34.83 -6.23
CA VAL A 825 1.52 -33.59 -6.93
C VAL A 825 1.11 -33.89 -8.33
N ARG A 826 0.09 -33.19 -8.77
CA ARG A 826 -0.26 -33.19 -10.17
C ARG A 826 0.93 -32.69 -10.99
N ASP A 827 1.52 -33.57 -11.79
CA ASP A 827 2.65 -33.24 -12.64
C ASP A 827 2.22 -33.34 -14.12
N PRO A 828 2.45 -32.32 -14.92
CA PRO A 828 2.93 -31.01 -14.55
C PRO A 828 1.81 -30.11 -14.02
N HIS A 829 2.13 -29.25 -13.06
CA HIS A 829 1.19 -28.22 -12.61
C HIS A 829 1.40 -26.96 -13.49
N PRO A 830 0.33 -26.42 -14.14
CA PRO A 830 0.50 -25.32 -15.11
C PRO A 830 1.13 -24.06 -14.52
N ALA A 831 0.79 -23.70 -13.29
CA ALA A 831 1.34 -22.52 -12.63
C ALA A 831 2.80 -22.67 -12.17
N LEU A 832 3.27 -23.91 -11.94
CA LEU A 832 4.64 -24.17 -11.46
C LEU A 832 5.62 -24.54 -12.58
N ASP A 833 5.14 -25.21 -13.63
CA ASP A 833 5.94 -25.59 -14.78
C ASP A 833 5.17 -25.41 -16.10
N PRO A 834 4.97 -24.14 -16.54
CA PRO A 834 4.22 -23.85 -17.78
C PRO A 834 4.78 -24.55 -19.01
N ALA A 835 6.11 -24.66 -19.12
CA ALA A 835 6.74 -25.23 -20.29
C ALA A 835 6.52 -26.76 -20.40
N SER A 836 6.56 -27.49 -19.30
CA SER A 836 6.24 -28.92 -19.28
C SER A 836 4.75 -29.17 -19.50
N TYR A 837 3.90 -28.34 -18.92
CA TYR A 837 2.47 -28.38 -19.13
C TYR A 837 2.09 -28.20 -20.60
N ASP A 838 2.65 -27.21 -21.26
CA ASP A 838 2.40 -26.93 -22.68
C ASP A 838 2.82 -28.09 -23.59
N ARG A 839 3.99 -28.70 -23.33
CA ARG A 839 4.45 -29.91 -24.04
C ARG A 839 3.50 -31.11 -23.86
N ILE A 840 2.92 -31.28 -22.70
CA ILE A 840 1.95 -32.37 -22.47
C ILE A 840 0.62 -32.09 -23.16
N CYS A 841 0.17 -30.83 -23.12
CA CYS A 841 -1.06 -30.42 -23.80
C CYS A 841 -0.93 -30.55 -25.32
N GLN A 842 0.25 -30.27 -25.89
CA GLN A 842 0.51 -30.51 -27.30
C GLN A 842 0.42 -32.03 -27.65
N LYS A 843 0.92 -32.89 -26.77
CA LYS A 843 0.87 -34.35 -26.98
C LYS A 843 -0.50 -34.98 -26.67
N ARG A 844 -1.25 -34.42 -25.75
CA ARG A 844 -2.55 -34.91 -25.25
C ARG A 844 -3.53 -33.72 -25.08
N PRO A 845 -3.99 -33.10 -26.17
CA PRO A 845 -4.81 -31.89 -26.10
C PRO A 845 -6.17 -32.11 -25.38
N ALA A 846 -6.63 -33.35 -25.26
CA ALA A 846 -7.85 -33.70 -24.54
C ALA A 846 -7.57 -34.01 -23.04
N ALA A 847 -6.35 -33.84 -22.55
CA ALA A 847 -6.09 -34.00 -21.12
C ALA A 847 -6.84 -32.94 -20.31
N PRO A 848 -7.32 -33.27 -19.11
CA PRO A 848 -7.92 -32.28 -18.21
C PRO A 848 -6.97 -31.08 -18.05
N ASP A 849 -7.52 -29.89 -17.91
CA ASP A 849 -6.85 -28.59 -17.78
C ASP A 849 -6.16 -28.04 -19.03
N CYS A 850 -5.96 -28.80 -20.10
CA CYS A 850 -5.35 -28.27 -21.32
C CYS A 850 -6.21 -27.23 -22.05
N GLY A 851 -7.46 -27.04 -21.63
CA GLY A 851 -8.36 -25.98 -22.10
C GLY A 851 -8.47 -24.78 -21.14
N VAL A 852 -7.71 -24.77 -20.04
CA VAL A 852 -7.76 -23.72 -19.03
C VAL A 852 -6.55 -22.79 -19.18
N PRO A 853 -6.73 -21.46 -19.17
CA PRO A 853 -5.62 -20.52 -19.17
C PRO A 853 -4.66 -20.75 -18.01
N LEU A 854 -3.36 -20.68 -18.26
CA LEU A 854 -2.31 -21.01 -17.26
C LEU A 854 -2.33 -20.13 -16.01
N TYR A 855 -2.88 -18.94 -16.07
CA TYR A 855 -2.97 -18.02 -14.94
C TYR A 855 -4.16 -18.31 -14.00
N TRP A 856 -5.06 -19.22 -14.33
CA TRP A 856 -6.23 -19.52 -13.52
C TRP A 856 -5.98 -20.53 -12.39
N PRO A 857 -5.26 -21.64 -12.60
CA PRO A 857 -5.15 -22.65 -11.57
C PRO A 857 -4.46 -22.15 -10.30
N ALA A 858 -5.02 -22.52 -9.15
CA ALA A 858 -4.38 -22.27 -7.87
C ALA A 858 -3.15 -23.17 -7.70
N PRO A 859 -2.06 -22.67 -7.07
CA PRO A 859 -0.93 -23.49 -6.70
C PRO A 859 -1.38 -24.64 -5.77
N PRO A 860 -0.84 -25.86 -5.93
CA PRO A 860 -1.21 -26.97 -5.08
C PRO A 860 -0.74 -26.74 -3.64
N GLN A 861 -1.63 -26.99 -2.70
CA GLN A 861 -1.30 -26.96 -1.27
C GLN A 861 -0.60 -28.26 -0.87
N ARG A 862 0.58 -28.17 -0.23
CA ARG A 862 1.34 -29.31 0.25
C ARG A 862 1.86 -29.10 1.67
N LEU A 863 1.84 -30.16 2.44
CA LEU A 863 2.64 -30.21 3.67
C LEU A 863 4.13 -30.26 3.30
N SER A 864 4.95 -29.52 4.04
CA SER A 864 6.40 -29.49 3.84
C SER A 864 7.13 -30.28 4.93
N PRO A 865 8.01 -31.23 4.58
CA PRO A 865 8.88 -31.91 5.53
C PRO A 865 10.18 -31.12 5.82
N ARG A 866 10.39 -29.97 5.17
CA ARG A 866 11.61 -29.17 5.32
C ARG A 866 11.68 -28.45 6.66
N ALA A 867 12.88 -28.12 7.12
CA ALA A 867 13.08 -27.28 8.29
C ALA A 867 12.48 -25.89 8.10
N GLY A 868 11.93 -25.29 9.17
CA GLY A 868 11.36 -23.95 9.18
C GLY A 868 9.88 -23.91 9.55
N MET A 869 9.33 -22.70 9.40
CA MET A 869 7.90 -22.43 9.57
C MET A 869 7.16 -22.74 8.28
N HIS A 870 6.00 -23.36 8.42
CA HIS A 870 5.13 -23.73 7.31
C HIS A 870 3.70 -23.33 7.59
N ARG A 871 2.99 -22.88 6.56
CA ARG A 871 1.56 -22.57 6.58
C ARG A 871 0.85 -23.51 5.61
N PHE A 872 -0.21 -24.14 6.07
CA PHE A 872 -1.07 -25.03 5.30
C PHE A 872 -2.53 -24.59 5.47
N GLU A 873 -3.34 -24.78 4.45
CA GLU A 873 -4.76 -24.43 4.46
C GLU A 873 -5.61 -25.68 4.28
N TRP A 874 -6.51 -25.96 5.24
CA TRP A 874 -7.54 -26.95 5.07
C TRP A 874 -8.77 -26.28 4.46
N ASP A 875 -9.23 -26.78 3.30
CA ASP A 875 -10.40 -26.30 2.56
C ASP A 875 -11.75 -26.49 3.29
N MET A 876 -11.73 -27.00 4.53
CA MET A 876 -12.90 -27.32 5.36
C MET A 876 -13.86 -28.33 4.71
N ARG A 877 -13.35 -29.22 3.85
CA ARG A 877 -14.12 -30.28 3.23
C ARG A 877 -13.72 -31.64 3.77
N TYR A 878 -14.61 -32.65 3.57
CA TYR A 878 -14.33 -34.05 3.81
C TYR A 878 -13.31 -34.62 2.80
N GLU A 879 -12.87 -35.86 3.02
CA GLU A 879 -12.04 -36.58 2.07
C GLU A 879 -12.78 -36.79 0.73
N PRO A 880 -12.19 -36.47 -0.44
CA PRO A 880 -12.84 -36.75 -1.73
C PRO A 880 -13.15 -38.23 -1.92
N VAL A 881 -14.31 -38.52 -2.49
CA VAL A 881 -14.69 -39.91 -2.84
C VAL A 881 -14.00 -40.29 -4.15
N GLY A 882 -13.09 -41.26 -4.09
CA GLY A 882 -12.29 -41.68 -5.24
C GLY A 882 -10.90 -40.99 -5.31
N GLY A 883 -10.52 -40.26 -4.25
CA GLY A 883 -9.29 -39.51 -4.21
C GLY A 883 -9.40 -38.14 -4.92
N ASP A 884 -8.29 -37.43 -4.95
CA ASP A 884 -8.19 -36.13 -5.64
C ASP A 884 -8.06 -36.26 -7.18
N SER A 885 -8.43 -37.41 -7.74
CA SER A 885 -8.49 -37.60 -9.19
C SER A 885 -9.48 -36.58 -9.75
N LEU A 886 -8.96 -35.63 -10.52
CA LEU A 886 -9.77 -34.68 -11.25
C LEU A 886 -10.71 -35.43 -12.14
N GLN A 887 -11.97 -35.17 -11.92
CA GLN A 887 -12.97 -35.70 -12.85
C GLN A 887 -12.79 -35.04 -14.21
N GLU A 888 -13.01 -35.88 -15.22
CA GLU A 888 -13.33 -35.46 -16.54
C GLU A 888 -14.39 -34.36 -16.45
N ARG A 889 -14.05 -33.15 -16.92
CA ARG A 889 -14.89 -32.01 -17.20
C ARG A 889 -16.27 -31.99 -16.52
N GLY A 890 -16.40 -31.40 -15.37
CA GLY A 890 -17.54 -30.51 -15.10
C GLY A 890 -17.43 -29.29 -16.00
N ASP A 891 -18.54 -28.70 -16.38
CA ASP A 891 -18.54 -27.49 -17.19
C ASP A 891 -17.59 -26.48 -16.60
N VAL A 892 -16.72 -25.91 -17.46
CA VAL A 892 -15.76 -24.86 -17.09
C VAL A 892 -16.51 -23.64 -16.52
N ASP A 893 -17.80 -23.55 -16.80
CA ASP A 893 -18.72 -22.50 -16.35
C ASP A 893 -18.99 -22.49 -14.85
N ASP A 894 -18.74 -23.62 -14.16
CA ASP A 894 -18.89 -23.71 -12.69
C ASP A 894 -17.64 -23.26 -11.90
N VAL A 895 -16.57 -22.88 -12.57
CA VAL A 895 -15.31 -22.47 -11.95
C VAL A 895 -15.10 -21.00 -12.24
N GLY A 896 -15.36 -20.16 -11.29
CA GLY A 896 -15.16 -18.73 -11.45
C GLY A 896 -13.75 -18.37 -11.89
N ALA A 897 -13.64 -17.34 -12.71
CA ALA A 897 -12.40 -16.84 -13.29
C ALA A 897 -11.63 -15.96 -12.30
N VAL A 898 -11.12 -16.55 -11.24
CA VAL A 898 -10.24 -15.83 -10.30
C VAL A 898 -8.79 -16.27 -10.54
N PRO A 899 -7.93 -15.37 -11.06
CA PRO A 899 -6.54 -15.70 -11.38
C PRO A 899 -5.81 -16.33 -10.19
N HIS A 900 -5.12 -17.45 -10.43
CA HIS A 900 -4.39 -18.25 -9.44
C HIS A 900 -5.22 -18.80 -8.26
N ARG A 901 -6.56 -18.72 -8.33
CA ARG A 901 -7.47 -19.17 -7.27
C ARG A 901 -8.60 -20.07 -7.79
N SER A 902 -8.73 -20.18 -9.09
CA SER A 902 -9.71 -21.09 -9.69
C SER A 902 -9.26 -22.54 -9.46
N VAL A 903 -9.99 -23.24 -8.63
CA VAL A 903 -9.80 -24.65 -8.38
C VAL A 903 -11.12 -25.35 -8.64
N HIS A 904 -11.07 -26.49 -9.31
CA HIS A 904 -12.21 -27.39 -9.27
C HIS A 904 -12.40 -27.84 -7.82
N PRO A 905 -13.53 -27.54 -7.18
CA PRO A 905 -13.75 -27.96 -5.82
C PRO A 905 -13.65 -29.50 -5.76
N PRO A 906 -12.96 -30.07 -4.77
CA PRO A 906 -12.88 -31.51 -4.61
C PRO A 906 -14.30 -32.06 -4.47
N ARG A 907 -14.57 -33.25 -5.02
CA ARG A 907 -15.87 -33.93 -4.90
C ARG A 907 -16.12 -34.40 -3.48
N ALA A 908 -16.17 -33.45 -2.58
CA ALA A 908 -16.41 -33.69 -1.16
C ALA A 908 -17.29 -32.59 -0.57
N PRO A 909 -18.25 -32.89 0.27
CA PRO A 909 -19.06 -31.90 0.94
C PRO A 909 -18.23 -31.08 1.97
N TRP A 910 -18.70 -29.91 2.31
CA TRP A 910 -18.16 -29.10 3.40
C TRP A 910 -18.36 -29.80 4.75
N ALA A 911 -17.35 -29.73 5.59
CA ALA A 911 -17.46 -30.11 6.98
C ALA A 911 -18.35 -29.11 7.74
N PRO A 912 -19.23 -29.57 8.64
CA PRO A 912 -20.12 -28.66 9.37
C PRO A 912 -19.33 -27.75 10.33
N PRO A 913 -19.82 -26.55 10.64
CA PRO A 913 -19.29 -25.77 11.75
C PRO A 913 -19.25 -26.58 13.05
N GLY A 914 -18.15 -26.46 13.80
CA GLY A 914 -17.95 -27.27 15.00
C GLY A 914 -16.54 -27.28 15.51
N ARG A 915 -16.24 -28.16 16.46
CA ARG A 915 -14.92 -28.38 17.00
C ARG A 915 -14.25 -29.56 16.31
N TYR A 916 -12.98 -29.40 15.98
CA TYR A 916 -12.12 -30.41 15.38
C TYR A 916 -10.82 -30.52 16.17
N THR A 917 -10.10 -31.60 16.01
CA THR A 917 -8.75 -31.80 16.51
C THR A 917 -7.81 -31.96 15.31
N LEU A 918 -6.81 -31.08 15.22
CA LEU A 918 -5.68 -31.25 14.33
C LEU A 918 -4.73 -32.27 14.94
N ARG A 919 -4.27 -33.24 14.16
CA ARG A 919 -3.27 -34.25 14.55
C ARG A 919 -2.15 -34.24 13.50
N LEU A 920 -1.00 -33.61 13.87
CA LEU A 920 0.19 -33.57 13.03
C LEU A 920 1.18 -34.63 13.47
N ARG A 921 1.61 -35.48 12.54
CA ARG A 921 2.69 -36.44 12.74
C ARG A 921 3.94 -35.99 11.99
N VAL A 922 5.05 -35.85 12.68
CA VAL A 922 6.33 -35.44 12.10
C VAL A 922 7.48 -36.10 12.86
N SER A 923 8.41 -36.73 12.15
CA SER A 923 9.60 -37.40 12.72
C SER A 923 9.24 -38.32 13.91
N GLY A 924 8.20 -39.17 13.75
CA GLY A 924 7.72 -40.12 14.77
C GLY A 924 6.95 -39.48 15.95
N ARG A 925 6.77 -38.18 16.00
CA ARG A 925 5.99 -37.48 17.05
C ARG A 925 4.57 -37.19 16.55
N THR A 926 3.62 -37.19 17.47
CA THR A 926 2.25 -36.73 17.23
C THR A 926 1.97 -35.49 18.06
N LEU A 927 1.59 -34.42 17.39
CA LEU A 927 1.19 -33.14 17.98
C LEU A 927 -0.31 -32.94 17.75
N THR A 928 -0.99 -32.33 18.72
CA THR A 928 -2.43 -32.06 18.60
C THR A 928 -2.78 -30.64 18.99
N GLN A 929 -3.73 -30.02 18.27
CA GLN A 929 -4.31 -28.72 18.61
C GLN A 929 -5.81 -28.73 18.32
N PRO A 930 -6.62 -28.01 19.12
CA PRO A 930 -8.03 -27.81 18.80
C PRO A 930 -8.18 -26.80 17.66
N LEU A 931 -9.11 -27.04 16.76
CA LEU A 931 -9.56 -26.12 15.72
C LEU A 931 -11.06 -25.88 15.86
N VAL A 932 -11.50 -24.64 15.72
CA VAL A 932 -12.92 -24.26 15.73
C VAL A 932 -13.29 -23.74 14.34
N VAL A 933 -14.24 -24.38 13.69
CA VAL A 933 -14.86 -23.87 12.46
C VAL A 933 -16.18 -23.21 12.86
N ARG A 934 -16.34 -21.93 12.55
CA ARG A 934 -17.55 -21.14 12.82
C ARG A 934 -18.41 -21.02 11.57
N LEU A 935 -19.69 -20.88 11.77
CA LEU A 935 -20.62 -20.50 10.71
C LEU A 935 -20.41 -19.03 10.34
N ASP A 936 -20.64 -18.70 9.08
CA ASP A 936 -20.75 -17.31 8.64
C ASP A 936 -21.82 -16.58 9.50
N PRO A 937 -21.46 -15.47 10.18
CA PRO A 937 -22.38 -14.77 11.08
C PRO A 937 -23.58 -14.13 10.35
N ARG A 938 -23.53 -14.04 9.03
CA ARG A 938 -24.64 -13.54 8.19
C ARG A 938 -25.75 -14.60 8.02
N VAL A 939 -25.45 -15.89 8.19
CA VAL A 939 -26.43 -16.97 8.12
C VAL A 939 -27.35 -16.92 9.32
N LYS A 940 -28.66 -16.86 9.05
CA LYS A 940 -29.72 -16.77 10.07
C LYS A 940 -30.59 -18.03 10.16
N THR A 941 -30.22 -19.08 9.44
CA THR A 941 -30.93 -20.38 9.44
C THR A 941 -30.94 -20.98 10.86
N PRO A 942 -32.08 -21.44 11.35
CA PRO A 942 -32.18 -22.05 12.68
C PRO A 942 -31.23 -23.23 12.90
N PRO A 943 -30.60 -23.39 14.07
CA PRO A 943 -29.65 -24.48 14.34
C PRO A 943 -30.19 -25.88 14.07
N ALA A 944 -31.47 -26.13 14.28
CA ALA A 944 -32.11 -27.42 14.03
C ALA A 944 -32.14 -27.78 12.52
N GLU A 945 -32.38 -26.79 11.68
CA GLU A 945 -32.38 -26.95 10.22
C GLU A 945 -30.96 -27.18 9.67
N LEU A 946 -29.98 -26.44 10.21
CA LEU A 946 -28.57 -26.67 9.90
C LEU A 946 -28.10 -28.07 10.35
N ALA A 947 -28.55 -28.56 11.49
CA ALA A 947 -28.24 -29.88 11.97
C ALA A 947 -28.87 -30.98 11.05
N GLN A 948 -30.08 -30.74 10.54
CA GLN A 948 -30.71 -31.63 9.57
C GLN A 948 -29.95 -31.65 8.25
N LEU A 949 -29.56 -30.48 7.73
CA LEU A 949 -28.73 -30.36 6.52
C LEU A 949 -27.41 -31.14 6.69
N ALA A 950 -26.70 -30.92 7.81
CA ALA A 950 -25.44 -31.62 8.09
C ALA A 950 -25.60 -33.14 8.22
N ALA A 951 -26.69 -33.61 8.88
CA ALA A 951 -26.96 -35.02 9.05
C ALA A 951 -27.24 -35.72 7.71
N LEU A 952 -28.09 -35.14 6.86
CA LEU A 952 -28.39 -35.67 5.54
C LEU A 952 -27.19 -35.67 4.61
N THR A 953 -26.44 -34.56 4.58
CA THR A 953 -25.19 -34.46 3.82
C THR A 953 -24.21 -35.55 4.21
N ARG A 954 -24.00 -35.74 5.52
CA ARG A 954 -23.11 -36.78 6.04
C ARG A 954 -23.56 -38.18 5.69
N GLU A 955 -24.83 -38.47 5.83
CA GLU A 955 -25.41 -39.76 5.47
C GLU A 955 -25.15 -40.08 3.99
N MET A 956 -25.46 -39.15 3.10
CA MET A 956 -25.25 -39.32 1.66
C MET A 956 -23.78 -39.50 1.30
N TYR A 957 -22.90 -38.72 1.92
CA TYR A 957 -21.47 -38.87 1.76
C TYR A 957 -20.93 -40.20 2.27
N ASP A 958 -21.41 -40.70 3.43
CA ASP A 958 -21.02 -42.03 3.98
C ASP A 958 -21.50 -43.17 3.09
N LEU A 959 -22.70 -43.07 2.51
CA LEU A 959 -23.22 -44.02 1.53
C LEU A 959 -22.40 -44.01 0.23
N ALA A 960 -22.04 -42.83 -0.25
CA ALA A 960 -21.17 -42.68 -1.44
C ALA A 960 -19.82 -43.37 -1.21
N ARG A 961 -19.17 -43.13 -0.08
CA ARG A 961 -17.91 -43.80 0.29
C ARG A 961 -18.05 -45.32 0.40
N ALA A 962 -19.13 -45.81 1.02
CA ALA A 962 -19.34 -47.23 1.17
C ALA A 962 -19.57 -47.92 -0.19
N ALA A 963 -20.31 -47.28 -1.09
CA ALA A 963 -20.53 -47.80 -2.44
C ALA A 963 -19.23 -47.77 -3.27
N HIS A 964 -18.46 -46.69 -3.18
CA HIS A 964 -17.18 -46.55 -3.85
C HIS A 964 -16.15 -47.59 -3.35
N ALA A 965 -16.04 -47.79 -2.06
CA ALA A 965 -15.13 -48.79 -1.47
C ALA A 965 -15.50 -50.24 -1.86
N ALA A 966 -16.77 -50.50 -2.23
CA ALA A 966 -17.23 -51.78 -2.71
C ALA A 966 -17.13 -51.95 -4.23
N TYR A 967 -16.78 -50.91 -4.98
CA TYR A 967 -16.55 -50.93 -6.43
C TYR A 967 -15.17 -51.49 -6.76
N VAL A 968 -15.08 -52.36 -7.75
CA VAL A 968 -13.85 -52.91 -8.29
C VAL A 968 -13.79 -52.62 -9.79
N PRO A 969 -12.87 -51.79 -10.28
CA PRO A 969 -12.85 -51.33 -11.69
C PRO A 969 -12.83 -52.47 -12.73
N ALA A 970 -12.14 -53.58 -12.43
CA ALA A 970 -12.03 -54.72 -13.30
C ALA A 970 -13.29 -55.63 -13.29
N ASP A 971 -14.21 -55.45 -12.34
CA ASP A 971 -15.37 -56.27 -12.16
C ASP A 971 -16.64 -55.55 -12.68
N THR A 972 -17.15 -55.99 -13.83
CA THR A 972 -18.34 -55.42 -14.45
C THR A 972 -19.61 -55.54 -13.58
N ALA A 973 -19.68 -56.49 -12.67
CA ALA A 973 -20.81 -56.67 -11.74
C ALA A 973 -20.88 -55.55 -10.70
N THR A 974 -19.76 -54.86 -10.41
CA THR A 974 -19.69 -53.77 -9.44
C THR A 974 -19.90 -52.38 -10.02
N ARG A 975 -20.04 -52.21 -11.33
CA ARG A 975 -20.27 -50.90 -11.98
C ARG A 975 -21.52 -50.19 -11.49
N ALA A 976 -22.55 -50.95 -11.07
CA ALA A 976 -23.73 -50.37 -10.46
C ALA A 976 -23.43 -49.65 -9.12
N LEU A 977 -22.43 -50.09 -8.37
CA LEU A 977 -21.99 -49.46 -7.12
C LEU A 977 -21.30 -48.12 -7.36
N GLU A 978 -20.49 -48.03 -8.42
CA GLU A 978 -19.89 -46.76 -8.81
C GLU A 978 -20.98 -45.71 -9.17
N ARG A 979 -21.97 -46.10 -9.99
CA ARG A 979 -23.12 -45.23 -10.30
C ARG A 979 -23.90 -44.84 -9.05
N ALA A 980 -24.13 -45.77 -8.14
CA ALA A 980 -24.83 -45.52 -6.90
C ALA A 980 -24.02 -44.62 -5.96
N SER A 981 -22.68 -44.74 -5.93
CA SER A 981 -21.77 -43.84 -5.23
C SER A 981 -21.94 -42.42 -5.77
N ASN A 982 -21.91 -42.24 -7.09
CA ASN A 982 -22.09 -40.95 -7.73
C ASN A 982 -23.47 -40.31 -7.43
N VAL A 983 -24.56 -41.12 -7.46
CA VAL A 983 -25.93 -40.65 -7.11
C VAL A 983 -25.96 -40.12 -5.66
N ALA A 984 -25.38 -40.86 -4.72
CA ALA A 984 -25.33 -40.45 -3.32
C ALA A 984 -24.46 -39.21 -3.11
N LEU A 985 -23.30 -39.15 -3.76
CA LEU A 985 -22.41 -38.00 -3.68
C LEU A 985 -23.08 -36.75 -4.28
N THR A 986 -23.71 -36.83 -5.44
CA THR A 986 -24.47 -35.76 -6.06
C THR A 986 -25.57 -35.27 -5.13
N ALA A 987 -26.29 -36.16 -4.44
CA ALA A 987 -27.30 -35.74 -3.46
C ALA A 987 -26.67 -35.03 -2.25
N ALA A 988 -25.46 -35.42 -1.82
CA ALA A 988 -24.73 -34.69 -0.78
C ALA A 988 -24.30 -33.30 -1.23
N LEU A 989 -23.74 -33.20 -2.44
CA LEU A 989 -23.21 -31.93 -2.99
C LEU A 989 -24.34 -30.94 -3.31
N ALA A 990 -25.49 -31.40 -3.83
CA ALA A 990 -26.65 -30.53 -4.11
C ALA A 990 -27.25 -29.85 -2.85
N MET A 991 -26.83 -30.24 -1.66
CA MET A 991 -27.19 -29.57 -0.40
C MET A 991 -26.12 -28.61 0.09
N GLN A 992 -25.07 -28.37 -0.69
CA GLN A 992 -23.89 -27.60 -0.24
C GLN A 992 -23.83 -26.17 -0.77
N ASP A 993 -24.78 -25.76 -1.63
CA ASP A 993 -24.76 -24.41 -2.24
C ASP A 993 -25.12 -23.31 -1.22
N ALA A 994 -25.94 -23.65 -0.20
CA ALA A 994 -26.34 -22.69 0.82
C ALA A 994 -26.51 -23.37 2.19
N ASP A 995 -26.34 -22.60 3.26
CA ASP A 995 -26.63 -22.99 4.65
C ASP A 995 -28.12 -22.78 4.98
N VAL A 996 -29.00 -23.54 4.30
CA VAL A 996 -30.46 -23.46 4.47
C VAL A 996 -31.05 -24.85 4.73
N ALA A 997 -32.32 -24.90 5.17
CA ALA A 997 -33.01 -26.15 5.37
C ALA A 997 -33.07 -26.98 4.07
N PRO A 998 -32.83 -28.31 4.12
CA PRO A 998 -33.00 -29.15 2.93
C PRO A 998 -34.44 -29.10 2.40
N THR A 999 -34.58 -28.89 1.10
CA THR A 999 -35.88 -28.88 0.41
C THR A 999 -36.55 -30.26 0.41
N ALA A 1000 -37.85 -30.31 0.12
CA ALA A 1000 -38.55 -31.59 -0.04
C ALA A 1000 -37.96 -32.42 -1.17
N ALA A 1001 -37.54 -31.79 -2.28
CA ALA A 1001 -36.90 -32.44 -3.41
C ALA A 1001 -35.55 -33.05 -3.04
N GLN A 1002 -34.72 -32.35 -2.29
CA GLN A 1002 -33.44 -32.82 -1.78
C GLN A 1002 -33.63 -34.01 -0.82
N ARG A 1003 -34.55 -33.93 0.14
CA ARG A 1003 -34.90 -35.07 1.03
C ARG A 1003 -35.36 -36.30 0.27
N ALA A 1004 -36.19 -36.12 -0.77
CA ALA A 1004 -36.62 -37.21 -1.63
C ALA A 1004 -35.47 -37.82 -2.43
N ALA A 1005 -34.54 -36.99 -2.96
CA ALA A 1005 -33.33 -37.48 -3.62
C ALA A 1005 -32.45 -38.31 -2.70
N CYS A 1006 -32.24 -37.86 -1.46
CA CYS A 1006 -31.52 -38.59 -0.42
C CYS A 1006 -32.21 -39.95 -0.12
N GLY A 1007 -33.56 -39.98 -0.05
CA GLY A 1007 -34.32 -41.20 0.12
C GLY A 1007 -34.11 -42.22 -0.99
N ARG A 1008 -34.11 -41.78 -2.25
CA ARG A 1008 -33.81 -42.63 -3.43
C ARG A 1008 -32.36 -43.12 -3.41
N ALA A 1009 -31.41 -42.25 -3.16
CA ALA A 1009 -29.98 -42.61 -3.08
C ALA A 1009 -29.73 -43.67 -1.98
N ARG A 1010 -30.35 -43.51 -0.80
CA ARG A 1010 -30.29 -44.47 0.30
C ARG A 1010 -30.81 -45.83 -0.09
N ALA A 1011 -32.00 -45.88 -0.67
CA ALA A 1011 -32.60 -47.14 -1.11
C ALA A 1011 -31.71 -47.85 -2.17
N LEU A 1012 -31.20 -47.14 -3.14
CA LEU A 1012 -30.33 -47.65 -4.19
C LEU A 1012 -29.03 -48.26 -3.62
N VAL A 1013 -28.31 -47.51 -2.81
CA VAL A 1013 -27.02 -47.95 -2.25
C VAL A 1013 -27.20 -49.13 -1.33
N HIS A 1014 -28.16 -49.08 -0.40
CA HIS A 1014 -28.42 -50.22 0.51
C HIS A 1014 -28.87 -51.49 -0.25
N GLY A 1015 -29.70 -51.35 -1.31
CA GLY A 1015 -30.09 -52.46 -2.12
C GLY A 1015 -28.93 -53.20 -2.81
N LEU A 1016 -28.00 -52.41 -3.39
CA LEU A 1016 -26.81 -52.96 -4.07
C LEU A 1016 -25.79 -53.59 -3.10
N LEU A 1017 -25.55 -52.93 -1.96
CA LEU A 1017 -24.62 -53.44 -0.95
C LEU A 1017 -25.18 -54.74 -0.30
N ALA A 1018 -26.51 -54.86 -0.11
CA ALA A 1018 -27.15 -56.08 0.40
C ALA A 1018 -27.11 -57.23 -0.60
N SER A 1019 -27.30 -56.98 -1.87
CA SER A 1019 -27.20 -58.00 -2.94
C SER A 1019 -25.79 -58.60 -3.03
N ARG A 1020 -24.74 -57.75 -2.87
CA ARG A 1020 -23.33 -58.24 -2.86
C ARG A 1020 -22.96 -59.12 -1.67
N LYS A 1021 -23.61 -58.94 -0.51
CA LYS A 1021 -23.38 -59.78 0.68
C LYS A 1021 -24.05 -61.16 0.55
N LYS A 1022 -24.96 -61.34 -0.39
CA LYS A 1022 -25.71 -62.63 -0.61
C LYS A 1022 -25.15 -63.42 -1.78
N GLY A 1023 -24.34 -62.91 -2.66
CA GLY A 1023 -23.58 -63.60 -3.68
C GLY A 1023 -22.10 -63.70 -3.31
#